data_30ffc7d02434c5d1c957afbd1f089656
#
_entry.id   30ffc7d02434c5d1c957afbd1f089656
#
_cell.length_a   1.000
_cell.length_b   1.000
_cell.length_c   1.000
_cell.angle_alpha   90.00
_cell.angle_beta   90.00
_cell.angle_gamma   90.00
#
_symmetry.space_group_name_H-M   'P 1'
#
loop_
_entity.id
_entity.type
_entity.pdbx_description
1 polymer ?
#
loop_
_entity_poly.entity_id
_entity_poly.type
_entity_poly.pdbx_seq_one_letter_code
_entity_poly.pdbx_strand_id
1 'polypeptide(L)'
;MGLATPSKIDSLGLVSIFVLGASLYAGFFLHDDRVGFEVDGRGIVADAGNISSFGPRVSGSSGEGDASTMIAEMFVEAGLADVEVTEFEIPGSWIQQPEDGEEGIHMHAQIEQGAQNIPGFPDGTAGSGRVQLSSTGDLYHMSAFTFLGYSGGAHKHDSELADLGTGTAEEFSNAGDIFDKAILVKHDSQTTGRLLSDYYKDAIEAGASVLMIYEEGLETTYFEPVVVIRDDGHIVPFPVAYPELDLIPYIFITQSTADIFIDFIEEADSDSTKYAILDGNWAAAQTGPRVVSVVTGEIPGKSSSTVMIGSHHDTAYFSEGQPTESLGVAQIIEIARELGSHELEHTVRFASWGGEELGLLSSQAYTDQLEDKSEIELYINLDSAVLSESHGFNSITIEASSGQLAEKAKSSASRSLEGHSSYSALVIANEGPDSIVHGCSSHRSFNLIGSQSIGIGPQRDLPTSSEIWPMCAHYREYKPPDFQAGGLDEAGSALVPHLVLNIVESYGAIGNDGPLIKLDGLEGGSENWVFPFTIALLAGLATGLGGLIVLFIREISRELMSFMLGMAAGVMLLISILDLLLGQASEFGYFPVTTSFVIGGLLILLIGKIVVKRGEEDLMTEENKLYFSGIFTAIALGIHNFPEGLAIGVAVLESAQYGVVLMIAIGLHNIPEGIAVAAPIKAGGGGKIKTILIPMATGLTEPLGALFALLILGSFLTPLMVGLSLAFVGGIMAVISFTEIIPQAINQDRPRYMLVGILFGAAVMQLSLILLE
;
A
#
# COMPACT_ATOMS: atom_id res chain seq x y z
N MET A 1 -15.79 62.01 -32.87
CA MET A 1 -15.85 61.05 -31.72
C MET A 1 -14.87 59.93 -32.03
N GLY A 2 -13.68 59.99 -31.46
CA GLY A 2 -12.62 59.03 -31.68
C GLY A 2 -12.97 57.75 -30.89
N LEU A 3 -13.03 56.61 -31.61
CA LEU A 3 -13.06 55.31 -31.00
C LEU A 3 -11.68 55.07 -30.36
N ALA A 4 -11.68 54.93 -29.03
CA ALA A 4 -10.50 54.59 -28.26
C ALA A 4 -9.88 53.29 -28.83
N THR A 5 -8.58 53.32 -29.11
CA THR A 5 -7.78 52.17 -29.39
C THR A 5 -7.92 51.18 -28.24
N PRO A 6 -8.17 49.85 -28.49
CA PRO A 6 -8.22 48.89 -27.42
C PRO A 6 -6.87 48.89 -26.70
N SER A 7 -6.91 49.16 -25.41
CA SER A 7 -5.75 49.06 -24.53
C SER A 7 -5.08 47.70 -24.70
N LYS A 8 -3.75 47.72 -24.75
CA LYS A 8 -2.94 46.49 -24.68
C LYS A 8 -3.45 45.68 -23.50
N ILE A 9 -4.05 44.56 -23.77
CA ILE A 9 -4.33 43.57 -22.72
C ILE A 9 -2.95 43.14 -22.25
N ASP A 10 -2.57 43.50 -21.04
CA ASP A 10 -1.31 43.09 -20.46
C ASP A 10 -1.31 41.52 -20.39
N SER A 11 -0.16 40.93 -20.69
CA SER A 11 0.04 39.48 -20.59
C SER A 11 -0.43 38.91 -19.25
N LEU A 12 -0.35 39.73 -18.18
CA LEU A 12 -0.88 39.38 -16.85
C LEU A 12 -2.42 39.25 -16.84
N GLY A 13 -3.13 40.08 -17.56
CA GLY A 13 -4.60 40.04 -17.69
C GLY A 13 -5.07 38.81 -18.47
N LEU A 14 -4.32 38.38 -19.50
CA LEU A 14 -4.59 37.14 -20.24
C LEU A 14 -4.33 35.90 -19.37
N VAL A 15 -3.26 35.85 -18.57
CA VAL A 15 -2.97 34.80 -17.60
C VAL A 15 -4.10 34.70 -16.58
N SER A 16 -4.54 35.87 -16.03
CA SER A 16 -5.62 35.85 -15.04
C SER A 16 -6.96 35.37 -15.61
N ILE A 17 -7.28 35.71 -16.85
CA ILE A 17 -8.50 35.21 -17.54
C ILE A 17 -8.39 33.73 -17.83
N PHE A 18 -7.22 33.21 -18.23
CA PHE A 18 -7.00 31.80 -18.51
C PHE A 18 -7.01 30.97 -17.23
N VAL A 19 -6.31 31.41 -16.18
CA VAL A 19 -6.32 30.72 -14.85
C VAL A 19 -7.73 30.73 -14.26
N LEU A 20 -8.48 31.84 -14.35
CA LEU A 20 -9.87 31.91 -13.90
C LEU A 20 -10.78 30.99 -14.74
N GLY A 21 -10.58 30.95 -16.06
CA GLY A 21 -11.30 30.10 -17.00
C GLY A 21 -10.99 28.60 -16.76
N ALA A 22 -9.73 28.25 -16.55
CA ALA A 22 -9.30 26.89 -16.24
C ALA A 22 -9.77 26.46 -14.83
N SER A 23 -9.72 27.37 -13.84
CA SER A 23 -10.25 27.08 -12.49
C SER A 23 -11.77 26.91 -12.48
N LEU A 24 -12.50 27.72 -13.25
CA LEU A 24 -13.95 27.58 -13.42
C LEU A 24 -14.30 26.31 -14.22
N TYR A 25 -13.48 25.97 -15.22
CA TYR A 25 -13.65 24.75 -16.00
C TYR A 25 -13.34 23.52 -15.17
N ALA A 26 -12.24 23.50 -14.42
CA ALA A 26 -11.90 22.44 -13.47
C ALA A 26 -12.99 22.25 -12.40
N GLY A 27 -13.55 23.36 -11.87
CA GLY A 27 -14.65 23.28 -10.90
C GLY A 27 -16.00 22.84 -11.47
N PHE A 28 -16.23 22.99 -12.80
CA PHE A 28 -17.52 22.65 -13.45
C PHE A 28 -17.49 21.32 -14.24
N PHE A 29 -16.30 20.88 -14.68
CA PHE A 29 -16.15 19.75 -15.61
C PHE A 29 -15.19 18.67 -15.15
N LEU A 30 -14.41 18.87 -14.08
CA LEU A 30 -13.87 17.76 -13.34
C LEU A 30 -15.00 17.20 -12.46
N HIS A 31 -16.04 16.69 -13.10
CA HIS A 31 -16.87 15.69 -12.46
C HIS A 31 -15.95 14.53 -12.22
N ASP A 32 -15.87 14.14 -10.99
CA ASP A 32 -15.19 12.93 -10.57
C ASP A 32 -15.92 11.79 -11.28
N ASP A 33 -15.43 11.35 -12.44
CA ASP A 33 -15.96 10.18 -13.18
C ASP A 33 -15.59 8.88 -12.45
N ARG A 34 -15.09 9.00 -11.20
CA ARG A 34 -14.78 7.89 -10.34
C ARG A 34 -16.06 7.20 -9.89
N VAL A 35 -15.98 5.90 -9.79
CA VAL A 35 -17.08 5.08 -9.31
C VAL A 35 -17.44 5.54 -7.89
N GLY A 36 -18.66 6.00 -7.70
CA GLY A 36 -19.21 6.28 -6.39
C GLY A 36 -19.65 4.97 -5.74
N PHE A 37 -18.95 4.52 -4.69
CA PHE A 37 -19.32 3.30 -3.98
C PHE A 37 -20.34 3.57 -2.87
N GLU A 38 -21.35 2.70 -2.77
CA GLU A 38 -22.31 2.71 -1.67
C GLU A 38 -21.98 1.56 -0.71
N VAL A 39 -21.55 1.87 0.52
CA VAL A 39 -21.20 0.89 1.55
C VAL A 39 -22.14 1.01 2.74
N ASP A 40 -22.82 -0.09 3.09
CA ASP A 40 -23.73 -0.15 4.24
C ASP A 40 -23.00 -0.53 5.54
N GLY A 41 -22.50 0.47 6.26
CA GLY A 41 -21.85 0.27 7.56
C GLY A 41 -22.73 -0.40 8.60
N ARG A 42 -24.06 -0.22 8.52
CA ARG A 42 -25.01 -0.91 9.42
C ARG A 42 -25.11 -2.39 9.08
N GLY A 43 -25.15 -2.72 7.79
CA GLY A 43 -25.10 -4.10 7.32
C GLY A 43 -23.85 -4.82 7.79
N ILE A 44 -22.69 -4.16 7.68
CA ILE A 44 -21.40 -4.70 8.16
C ILE A 44 -21.45 -5.03 9.66
N VAL A 45 -21.93 -4.10 10.49
CA VAL A 45 -22.05 -4.32 11.94
C VAL A 45 -22.99 -5.48 12.26
N ALA A 46 -24.12 -5.59 11.53
CA ALA A 46 -25.07 -6.69 11.69
C ALA A 46 -24.43 -8.05 11.30
N ASP A 47 -23.74 -8.11 10.18
CA ASP A 47 -23.07 -9.32 9.70
C ASP A 47 -21.95 -9.77 10.65
N ALA A 48 -21.13 -8.84 11.13
CA ALA A 48 -20.14 -9.13 12.16
C ALA A 48 -20.78 -9.69 13.45
N GLY A 49 -21.92 -9.14 13.87
CA GLY A 49 -22.72 -9.65 14.98
C GLY A 49 -23.27 -11.07 14.74
N ASN A 50 -23.71 -11.36 13.53
CA ASN A 50 -24.22 -12.70 13.15
C ASN A 50 -23.09 -13.75 13.20
N ILE A 51 -21.94 -13.46 12.61
CA ILE A 51 -20.77 -14.35 12.62
C ILE A 51 -20.27 -14.56 14.05
N SER A 52 -20.20 -13.51 14.88
CA SER A 52 -19.77 -13.62 16.27
C SER A 52 -20.75 -14.38 17.17
N SER A 53 -21.99 -14.60 16.73
CA SER A 53 -22.99 -15.34 17.51
C SER A 53 -22.63 -16.82 17.72
N PHE A 54 -21.66 -17.35 16.98
CA PHE A 54 -21.08 -18.67 17.22
C PHE A 54 -20.11 -18.71 18.41
N GLY A 55 -19.80 -17.54 19.01
CA GLY A 55 -18.82 -17.43 20.07
C GLY A 55 -17.39 -17.70 19.58
N PRO A 56 -16.56 -18.38 20.39
CA PRO A 56 -15.20 -18.74 19.99
C PRO A 56 -15.19 -19.63 18.74
N ARG A 57 -14.43 -19.18 17.74
CA ARG A 57 -14.25 -19.90 16.46
C ARG A 57 -12.81 -20.40 16.35
N VAL A 58 -12.38 -21.08 17.41
CA VAL A 58 -11.02 -21.65 17.48
C VAL A 58 -10.76 -22.55 16.27
N SER A 59 -9.61 -22.39 15.63
CA SER A 59 -9.21 -23.14 14.44
C SER A 59 -9.47 -24.65 14.58
N GLY A 60 -10.28 -25.21 13.68
CA GLY A 60 -10.69 -26.61 13.67
C GLY A 60 -11.68 -27.00 14.76
N SER A 61 -12.38 -26.03 15.39
CA SER A 61 -13.52 -26.29 16.28
C SER A 61 -14.84 -26.34 15.53
N SER A 62 -15.90 -26.85 16.19
CA SER A 62 -17.25 -26.79 15.61
C SER A 62 -17.73 -25.36 15.38
N GLY A 63 -17.33 -24.40 16.26
CA GLY A 63 -17.67 -22.99 16.09
C GLY A 63 -17.07 -22.37 14.84
N GLU A 64 -15.84 -22.75 14.46
CA GLU A 64 -15.20 -22.34 13.20
C GLU A 64 -15.92 -22.96 11.99
N GLY A 65 -16.22 -24.27 12.03
CA GLY A 65 -16.94 -24.93 10.96
C GLY A 65 -18.39 -24.44 10.76
N ASP A 66 -19.09 -24.10 11.86
CA ASP A 66 -20.44 -23.52 11.78
C ASP A 66 -20.39 -22.10 11.20
N ALA A 67 -19.40 -21.29 11.59
CA ALA A 67 -19.19 -19.96 11.05
C ALA A 67 -18.82 -20.00 9.56
N SER A 68 -17.92 -20.91 9.14
CA SER A 68 -17.56 -21.06 7.73
C SER A 68 -18.77 -21.43 6.85
N THR A 69 -19.68 -22.25 7.37
CA THR A 69 -20.94 -22.59 6.68
C THR A 69 -21.81 -21.36 6.50
N MET A 70 -22.02 -20.55 7.55
CA MET A 70 -22.77 -19.31 7.45
C MET A 70 -22.11 -18.32 6.47
N ILE A 71 -20.79 -18.18 6.52
CA ILE A 71 -20.05 -17.28 5.62
C ILE A 71 -20.25 -17.70 4.16
N ALA A 72 -20.24 -19.01 3.87
CA ALA A 72 -20.52 -19.49 2.52
C ALA A 72 -21.95 -19.12 2.07
N GLU A 73 -22.94 -19.22 2.95
CA GLU A 73 -24.30 -18.75 2.66
C GLU A 73 -24.33 -17.24 2.39
N MET A 74 -23.64 -16.44 3.20
CA MET A 74 -23.53 -14.99 3.02
C MET A 74 -22.82 -14.61 1.71
N PHE A 75 -21.82 -15.37 1.28
CA PHE A 75 -21.17 -15.19 -0.02
C PHE A 75 -22.14 -15.43 -1.18
N VAL A 76 -22.95 -16.48 -1.10
CA VAL A 76 -24.03 -16.74 -2.09
C VAL A 76 -25.04 -15.60 -2.10
N GLU A 77 -25.47 -15.12 -0.93
CA GLU A 77 -26.40 -14.00 -0.80
C GLU A 77 -25.81 -12.67 -1.32
N ALA A 78 -24.50 -12.47 -1.19
CA ALA A 78 -23.78 -11.35 -1.77
C ALA A 78 -23.62 -11.44 -3.30
N GLY A 79 -24.03 -12.56 -3.91
CA GLY A 79 -24.04 -12.75 -5.37
C GLY A 79 -22.75 -13.34 -5.93
N LEU A 80 -21.87 -13.90 -5.09
CA LEU A 80 -20.66 -14.57 -5.54
C LEU A 80 -20.98 -15.87 -6.30
N ALA A 81 -20.28 -16.11 -7.38
CA ALA A 81 -20.27 -17.37 -8.11
C ALA A 81 -19.22 -18.33 -7.51
N ASP A 82 -19.35 -19.61 -7.84
CA ASP A 82 -18.40 -20.67 -7.51
C ASP A 82 -18.01 -20.67 -6.03
N VAL A 83 -19.01 -20.47 -5.15
CA VAL A 83 -18.79 -20.51 -3.69
C VAL A 83 -18.46 -21.91 -3.25
N GLU A 84 -17.28 -22.08 -2.64
CA GLU A 84 -16.76 -23.37 -2.18
C GLU A 84 -16.24 -23.28 -0.74
N VAL A 85 -16.44 -24.36 0.03
CA VAL A 85 -15.79 -24.56 1.34
C VAL A 85 -14.77 -25.67 1.17
N THR A 86 -13.51 -25.31 1.24
CA THR A 86 -12.39 -26.26 1.14
C THR A 86 -11.82 -26.54 2.52
N GLU A 87 -11.66 -27.81 2.86
CA GLU A 87 -11.09 -28.24 4.13
C GLU A 87 -9.60 -28.54 4.01
N PHE A 88 -8.82 -28.03 4.97
CA PHE A 88 -7.37 -28.28 5.09
C PHE A 88 -7.06 -28.93 6.43
N GLU A 89 -6.29 -30.03 6.40
CA GLU A 89 -5.70 -30.58 7.62
C GLU A 89 -4.43 -29.80 7.96
N ILE A 90 -4.41 -29.19 9.15
CA ILE A 90 -3.30 -28.39 9.65
C ILE A 90 -2.82 -28.91 11.01
N PRO A 91 -1.56 -28.66 11.40
CA PRO A 91 -1.14 -28.80 12.78
C PRO A 91 -1.92 -27.82 13.66
N GLY A 92 -2.67 -28.33 14.61
CA GLY A 92 -3.50 -27.53 15.50
C GLY A 92 -2.93 -27.40 16.91
N SER A 93 -3.34 -26.35 17.61
CA SER A 93 -3.10 -26.14 19.03
C SER A 93 -4.38 -25.62 19.68
N TRP A 94 -4.79 -26.19 20.80
CA TRP A 94 -6.01 -25.79 21.50
C TRP A 94 -5.93 -26.07 23.00
N ILE A 95 -6.86 -25.49 23.76
CA ILE A 95 -7.04 -25.81 25.16
C ILE A 95 -8.29 -26.67 25.31
N GLN A 96 -8.12 -27.84 25.90
CA GLN A 96 -9.24 -28.72 26.24
C GLN A 96 -9.85 -28.27 27.58
N GLN A 97 -11.15 -28.04 27.61
CA GLN A 97 -11.82 -27.78 28.87
C GLN A 97 -11.77 -29.01 29.79
N PRO A 98 -11.42 -28.85 31.09
CA PRO A 98 -11.49 -29.94 32.04
C PRO A 98 -12.93 -30.47 32.15
N GLU A 99 -13.09 -31.81 32.24
CA GLU A 99 -14.38 -32.42 32.49
C GLU A 99 -14.85 -32.13 33.95
N ASP A 100 -16.17 -32.23 34.20
CA ASP A 100 -16.75 -32.05 35.53
C ASP A 100 -16.07 -33.00 36.58
N GLY A 101 -15.34 -32.39 37.50
CA GLY A 101 -14.62 -33.11 38.54
C GLY A 101 -13.12 -33.32 38.30
N GLU A 102 -12.60 -32.85 37.18
CA GLU A 102 -11.17 -32.75 36.94
C GLU A 102 -10.59 -31.49 37.56
N GLU A 103 -9.29 -31.51 37.86
CA GLU A 103 -8.57 -30.38 38.41
C GLU A 103 -8.40 -29.32 37.31
N GLY A 104 -8.91 -28.13 37.57
CA GLY A 104 -8.85 -27.01 36.59
C GLY A 104 -7.42 -26.54 36.36
N ILE A 105 -7.25 -25.72 35.29
CA ILE A 105 -5.96 -25.09 34.96
C ILE A 105 -5.59 -24.13 36.11
N HIS A 106 -4.41 -24.36 36.70
CA HIS A 106 -3.91 -23.49 37.77
C HIS A 106 -2.39 -23.49 37.82
N MET A 107 -1.85 -22.49 38.48
CA MET A 107 -0.42 -22.33 38.76
C MET A 107 -0.26 -21.77 40.17
N HIS A 108 0.62 -22.38 40.96
CA HIS A 108 0.97 -21.94 42.32
C HIS A 108 2.48 -21.77 42.43
N ALA A 109 2.94 -20.68 42.97
CA ALA A 109 4.32 -20.52 43.38
C ALA A 109 4.42 -20.36 44.86
N GLN A 110 5.43 -20.95 45.49
CA GLN A 110 5.66 -20.88 46.94
C GLN A 110 7.16 -20.99 47.26
N ILE A 111 7.54 -20.51 48.45
CA ILE A 111 8.87 -20.77 49.00
C ILE A 111 8.76 -21.96 49.94
N GLU A 112 9.54 -23.01 49.68
CA GLU A 112 9.69 -24.14 50.58
C GLU A 112 11.01 -24.06 51.36
N GLN A 113 10.95 -24.41 52.64
CA GLN A 113 12.13 -24.55 53.46
C GLN A 113 12.49 -26.05 53.57
N GLY A 114 13.68 -26.43 53.08
CA GLY A 114 14.12 -27.81 53.02
C GLY A 114 14.04 -28.56 54.34
N ALA A 115 13.35 -29.71 54.35
CA ALA A 115 13.34 -30.80 55.31
C ALA A 115 13.24 -30.49 56.82
N GLN A 116 12.67 -29.39 57.24
CA GLN A 116 12.21 -29.23 58.61
C GLN A 116 10.69 -29.10 58.63
N ASN A 117 10.02 -30.24 58.99
CA ASN A 117 8.63 -30.17 59.42
C ASN A 117 8.51 -29.11 60.50
N ILE A 118 7.92 -27.97 60.18
CA ILE A 118 7.58 -26.94 61.19
C ILE A 118 6.38 -27.46 61.99
N PRO A 119 6.54 -27.75 63.31
CA PRO A 119 5.44 -28.27 64.09
C PRO A 119 4.36 -27.23 64.23
N GLY A 120 3.16 -27.52 63.74
CA GLY A 120 1.97 -26.72 63.95
C GLY A 120 1.27 -26.19 62.69
N PHE A 121 1.77 -26.47 61.49
CA PHE A 121 1.04 -26.22 60.26
C PHE A 121 0.43 -27.49 59.71
N PRO A 122 -0.82 -27.47 59.21
CA PRO A 122 -1.37 -28.63 58.48
C PRO A 122 -0.51 -28.91 57.27
N ASP A 123 -0.35 -30.19 56.96
CA ASP A 123 0.41 -30.68 55.83
C ASP A 123 0.07 -29.82 54.58
N GLY A 124 1.11 -29.22 53.95
CA GLY A 124 1.01 -28.48 52.72
C GLY A 124 0.92 -26.95 52.82
N THR A 125 1.11 -26.31 54.00
CA THR A 125 1.02 -24.85 54.12
C THR A 125 2.21 -24.23 54.87
N ALA A 126 3.43 -24.57 54.52
CA ALA A 126 4.60 -23.94 55.11
C ALA A 126 5.30 -23.05 54.05
N GLY A 127 4.89 -21.81 53.98
CA GLY A 127 5.61 -20.79 53.23
C GLY A 127 5.01 -19.44 53.44
N SER A 128 5.79 -18.51 53.94
CA SER A 128 5.41 -17.12 54.00
C SER A 128 5.43 -16.52 52.60
N GLY A 129 4.39 -16.76 51.83
CA GLY A 129 4.30 -16.17 50.50
C GLY A 129 3.77 -17.13 49.45
N ARG A 130 2.60 -17.73 49.67
CA ARG A 130 1.93 -18.52 48.62
C ARG A 130 1.12 -17.57 47.74
N VAL A 131 1.46 -17.54 46.43
CA VAL A 131 0.63 -16.90 45.42
C VAL A 131 -0.07 -17.98 44.61
N GLN A 132 -1.39 -17.99 44.68
CA GLN A 132 -2.23 -18.85 43.87
C GLN A 132 -2.75 -18.04 42.69
N LEU A 133 -2.29 -18.40 41.49
CA LEU A 133 -2.76 -17.87 40.22
C LEU A 133 -3.72 -18.92 39.68
N SER A 134 -5.02 -18.76 39.88
CA SER A 134 -6.03 -19.63 39.29
C SER A 134 -6.78 -18.87 38.20
N SER A 135 -6.95 -19.48 37.05
CA SER A 135 -7.98 -19.07 36.11
C SER A 135 -9.32 -19.50 36.69
N THR A 136 -10.04 -18.58 37.35
CA THR A 136 -11.37 -18.87 37.86
C THR A 136 -12.41 -18.68 36.77
N GLY A 137 -12.96 -19.77 36.27
CA GLY A 137 -14.31 -19.77 35.68
C GLY A 137 -14.35 -19.81 34.16
N ASP A 138 -13.73 -18.93 33.45
CA ASP A 138 -13.78 -18.90 31.97
C ASP A 138 -12.38 -18.95 31.38
N LEU A 139 -12.17 -19.92 30.48
CA LEU A 139 -10.94 -20.07 29.71
C LEU A 139 -10.55 -18.81 28.90
N TYR A 140 -11.49 -17.90 28.70
CA TYR A 140 -11.35 -16.69 27.93
C TYR A 140 -10.82 -15.48 28.72
N HIS A 141 -10.70 -15.58 30.05
CA HIS A 141 -10.20 -14.52 30.94
C HIS A 141 -9.02 -14.96 31.78
N MET A 142 -7.94 -15.39 31.15
CA MET A 142 -6.69 -15.69 31.83
C MET A 142 -5.92 -14.39 32.13
N SER A 143 -6.22 -13.72 33.23
CA SER A 143 -5.63 -12.41 33.57
C SER A 143 -4.19 -12.47 34.07
N ALA A 144 -3.73 -13.62 34.52
CA ALA A 144 -2.40 -13.78 35.14
C ALA A 144 -1.41 -14.53 34.25
N PHE A 145 -1.89 -15.44 33.44
CA PHE A 145 -1.08 -16.21 32.48
C PHE A 145 -1.92 -16.73 31.31
N THR A 146 -1.28 -17.01 30.19
CA THR A 146 -1.88 -17.68 29.04
C THR A 146 -0.90 -18.69 28.44
N PHE A 147 -1.40 -19.69 27.68
CA PHE A 147 -0.54 -20.56 26.91
C PHE A 147 -0.16 -19.92 25.59
N LEU A 148 1.09 -20.10 25.19
CA LEU A 148 1.48 -19.85 23.82
C LEU A 148 1.03 -21.02 22.92
N GLY A 149 0.77 -20.73 21.65
CA GLY A 149 0.37 -21.77 20.70
C GLY A 149 1.44 -22.84 20.54
N TYR A 150 1.01 -24.07 20.40
CA TYR A 150 1.87 -25.26 20.38
C TYR A 150 2.63 -25.54 21.70
N SER A 151 2.14 -24.99 22.80
CA SER A 151 2.56 -25.36 24.14
C SER A 151 2.27 -26.84 24.42
N GLY A 152 3.17 -27.54 25.09
CA GLY A 152 2.89 -28.87 25.66
C GLY A 152 1.98 -28.79 26.88
N GLY A 153 1.25 -29.88 27.16
CA GLY A 153 0.45 -30.03 28.35
C GLY A 153 1.17 -30.91 29.38
N ALA A 154 1.18 -30.52 30.64
CA ALA A 154 1.74 -31.33 31.73
C ALA A 154 1.10 -31.02 33.09
N HIS A 155 1.13 -31.99 33.98
CA HIS A 155 1.06 -31.82 35.43
C HIS A 155 2.49 -31.77 35.96
N LYS A 156 2.82 -30.71 36.69
CA LYS A 156 4.13 -30.59 37.33
C LYS A 156 3.95 -30.23 38.78
N HIS A 157 4.68 -30.90 39.65
CA HIS A 157 4.74 -30.66 41.07
C HIS A 157 6.19 -30.37 41.48
N ASP A 158 6.37 -29.47 42.40
CA ASP A 158 7.65 -29.17 43.03
C ASP A 158 8.78 -28.81 42.03
N SER A 159 8.44 -28.15 40.90
CA SER A 159 9.46 -27.64 39.98
C SER A 159 10.17 -26.44 40.56
N GLU A 160 11.48 -26.50 40.75
CA GLU A 160 12.29 -25.36 41.21
C GLU A 160 12.27 -24.26 40.18
N LEU A 161 12.01 -23.00 40.64
CA LEU A 161 12.03 -21.82 39.78
C LEU A 161 13.47 -21.36 39.55
N ALA A 162 13.76 -20.94 38.31
CA ALA A 162 15.03 -20.33 37.93
C ALA A 162 14.80 -19.17 36.97
N ASP A 163 15.42 -18.02 37.25
CA ASP A 163 15.41 -16.86 36.35
C ASP A 163 16.64 -16.90 35.44
N LEU A 164 16.43 -16.88 34.12
CA LEU A 164 17.46 -16.83 33.10
C LEU A 164 17.64 -15.44 32.46
N GLY A 165 17.16 -14.40 33.11
CA GLY A 165 17.28 -13.03 32.60
C GLY A 165 16.61 -12.87 31.22
N THR A 166 17.37 -12.46 30.22
CA THR A 166 16.84 -12.26 28.85
C THR A 166 16.83 -13.51 28.00
N GLY A 167 17.26 -14.66 28.54
CA GLY A 167 17.21 -15.96 27.87
C GLY A 167 18.04 -16.01 26.61
N THR A 168 19.23 -15.38 26.60
CA THR A 168 20.16 -15.51 25.49
C THR A 168 20.70 -16.95 25.42
N ALA A 169 21.20 -17.38 24.25
CA ALA A 169 21.80 -18.70 24.10
C ALA A 169 22.98 -18.90 25.06
N GLU A 170 23.71 -17.82 25.44
CA GLU A 170 24.77 -17.85 26.41
C GLU A 170 24.24 -18.06 27.84
N GLU A 171 23.12 -17.41 28.21
CA GLU A 171 22.46 -17.59 29.52
C GLU A 171 21.94 -19.02 29.67
N PHE A 172 21.26 -19.58 28.65
CA PHE A 172 20.88 -21.01 28.63
C PHE A 172 22.11 -21.94 28.76
N SER A 173 23.18 -21.66 28.05
CA SER A 173 24.42 -22.45 28.07
C SER A 173 25.15 -22.39 29.41
N ASN A 174 25.06 -21.24 30.13
CA ASN A 174 25.75 -20.96 31.39
C ASN A 174 24.87 -21.22 32.64
N ALA A 175 23.59 -21.51 32.46
CA ALA A 175 22.61 -21.61 33.54
C ALA A 175 22.88 -22.76 34.56
N GLY A 176 23.88 -23.60 34.30
CA GLY A 176 24.15 -24.74 35.13
C GLY A 176 23.12 -25.85 34.99
N ASP A 177 22.67 -26.42 36.10
CA ASP A 177 21.65 -27.50 36.08
C ASP A 177 20.26 -26.89 36.10
N ILE A 178 19.63 -26.80 34.93
CA ILE A 178 18.23 -26.36 34.75
C ILE A 178 17.28 -27.54 34.44
N PHE A 179 17.82 -28.75 34.49
CA PHE A 179 17.03 -29.97 34.26
C PHE A 179 15.89 -30.08 35.26
N ASP A 180 14.66 -30.32 34.74
CA ASP A 180 13.38 -30.40 35.49
C ASP A 180 12.99 -29.15 36.29
N LYS A 181 13.60 -27.97 35.96
CA LYS A 181 13.23 -26.69 36.56
C LYS A 181 12.19 -25.93 35.72
N ALA A 182 11.41 -25.08 36.40
CA ALA A 182 10.56 -24.08 35.75
C ALA A 182 11.36 -22.80 35.48
N ILE A 183 11.52 -22.46 34.21
CA ILE A 183 12.39 -21.37 33.77
C ILE A 183 11.57 -20.12 33.53
N LEU A 184 12.05 -18.99 34.06
CA LEU A 184 11.53 -17.65 33.79
C LEU A 184 12.47 -16.91 32.85
N VAL A 185 11.93 -16.29 31.79
CA VAL A 185 12.67 -15.54 30.79
C VAL A 185 11.99 -14.21 30.54
N LYS A 186 12.75 -13.12 30.55
CA LYS A 186 12.31 -11.82 30.06
C LYS A 186 12.44 -11.77 28.54
N HIS A 187 11.32 -11.70 27.85
CA HIS A 187 11.35 -11.54 26.39
C HIS A 187 11.69 -10.10 26.01
N ASP A 188 12.72 -9.93 25.21
CA ASP A 188 13.14 -8.68 24.62
C ASP A 188 13.71 -8.96 23.22
N SER A 189 12.79 -9.07 22.26
CA SER A 189 13.15 -9.33 20.85
C SER A 189 14.02 -8.23 20.24
N GLN A 190 13.89 -7.00 20.73
CA GLN A 190 14.67 -5.88 20.21
C GLN A 190 16.15 -5.97 20.63
N THR A 191 16.40 -6.42 21.84
CA THR A 191 17.77 -6.57 22.35
C THR A 191 18.41 -7.90 21.96
N THR A 192 17.64 -8.99 21.97
CA THR A 192 18.17 -10.34 21.76
C THR A 192 18.07 -10.82 20.31
N GLY A 193 17.14 -10.27 19.52
CA GLY A 193 16.81 -10.75 18.17
C GLY A 193 16.24 -12.18 18.13
N ARG A 194 15.80 -12.73 19.29
CA ARG A 194 15.33 -14.10 19.41
C ARG A 194 13.82 -14.21 19.20
N LEU A 195 13.42 -15.29 18.56
CA LEU A 195 12.03 -15.68 18.39
C LEU A 195 11.53 -16.49 19.61
N LEU A 196 10.21 -16.55 19.81
CA LEU A 196 9.61 -17.43 20.81
C LEU A 196 10.03 -18.89 20.61
N SER A 197 10.16 -19.33 19.37
CA SER A 197 10.64 -20.68 19.03
C SER A 197 12.09 -20.95 19.45
N ASP A 198 12.95 -19.93 19.50
CA ASP A 198 14.34 -20.11 19.94
C ASP A 198 14.41 -20.37 21.45
N TYR A 199 13.66 -19.60 22.24
CA TYR A 199 13.57 -19.84 23.69
C TYR A 199 12.98 -21.21 24.00
N TYR A 200 11.92 -21.59 23.26
CA TYR A 200 11.23 -22.85 23.48
C TYR A 200 12.13 -24.04 23.17
N LYS A 201 12.85 -23.97 22.05
CA LYS A 201 13.82 -25.00 21.67
C LYS A 201 14.92 -25.16 22.73
N ASP A 202 15.57 -24.05 23.11
CA ASP A 202 16.67 -24.08 24.07
C ASP A 202 16.21 -24.59 25.44
N ALA A 203 15.00 -24.23 25.91
CA ALA A 203 14.44 -24.72 27.16
C ALA A 203 14.20 -26.23 27.13
N ILE A 204 13.64 -26.77 26.03
CA ILE A 204 13.40 -28.20 25.87
C ILE A 204 14.72 -28.96 25.79
N GLU A 205 15.69 -28.49 24.98
CA GLU A 205 17.01 -29.14 24.85
C GLU A 205 17.80 -29.15 26.16
N ALA A 206 17.62 -28.13 26.99
CA ALA A 206 18.20 -28.05 28.31
C ALA A 206 17.48 -28.90 29.38
N GLY A 207 16.32 -29.48 29.04
CA GLY A 207 15.53 -30.34 29.91
C GLY A 207 14.68 -29.60 30.94
N ALA A 208 14.31 -28.37 30.66
CA ALA A 208 13.38 -27.57 31.49
C ALA A 208 12.03 -28.32 31.59
N SER A 209 11.33 -28.12 32.72
CA SER A 209 10.00 -28.70 32.95
C SER A 209 8.87 -27.78 32.47
N VAL A 210 9.09 -26.46 32.55
CA VAL A 210 8.15 -25.41 32.16
C VAL A 210 8.98 -24.22 31.68
N LEU A 211 8.53 -23.56 30.64
CA LEU A 211 9.06 -22.25 30.22
C LEU A 211 8.00 -21.19 30.44
N MET A 212 8.34 -20.17 31.19
CA MET A 212 7.54 -18.97 31.38
C MET A 212 8.24 -17.76 30.77
N ILE A 213 7.47 -16.92 30.10
CA ILE A 213 8.00 -15.74 29.44
C ILE A 213 7.17 -14.51 29.84
N TYR A 214 7.81 -13.36 29.99
CA TYR A 214 7.16 -12.09 30.27
C TYR A 214 7.85 -10.95 29.53
N GLU A 215 7.14 -9.83 29.35
CA GLU A 215 7.69 -8.60 28.77
C GLU A 215 7.66 -7.44 29.79
N GLU A 216 8.67 -6.57 29.70
CA GLU A 216 8.77 -5.43 30.62
C GLU A 216 7.63 -4.44 30.40
N GLY A 217 6.93 -4.10 31.48
CA GLY A 217 5.82 -3.16 31.47
C GLY A 217 4.49 -3.72 30.99
N LEU A 218 4.42 -5.00 30.62
CA LEU A 218 3.18 -5.62 30.12
C LEU A 218 2.39 -6.31 31.24
N GLU A 219 1.20 -5.79 31.51
CA GLU A 219 0.27 -6.29 32.54
C GLU A 219 -0.92 -7.07 31.98
N THR A 220 -0.89 -7.37 30.69
CA THR A 220 -1.86 -8.22 30.01
C THR A 220 -1.18 -9.42 29.38
N THR A 221 -1.83 -10.57 29.39
CA THR A 221 -1.35 -11.76 28.67
C THR A 221 -1.88 -11.76 27.25
N TYR A 222 -1.12 -12.34 26.32
CA TYR A 222 -1.53 -12.51 24.94
C TYR A 222 -1.24 -13.91 24.43
N PHE A 223 -1.92 -14.28 23.34
CA PHE A 223 -1.65 -15.50 22.59
C PHE A 223 -0.72 -15.20 21.42
N GLU A 224 0.24 -16.06 21.18
CA GLU A 224 1.05 -16.06 19.97
C GLU A 224 1.38 -17.52 19.60
N PRO A 225 1.19 -17.95 18.33
CA PRO A 225 1.61 -19.28 17.90
C PRO A 225 3.13 -19.36 17.88
N VAL A 226 3.70 -20.41 18.48
CA VAL A 226 5.13 -20.64 18.45
C VAL A 226 5.49 -21.34 17.13
N VAL A 227 6.07 -20.57 16.23
CA VAL A 227 6.37 -21.02 14.88
C VAL A 227 7.84 -20.77 14.53
N VAL A 228 8.30 -21.44 13.49
CA VAL A 228 9.64 -21.29 12.91
C VAL A 228 9.50 -20.70 11.52
N ILE A 229 10.26 -19.68 11.23
CA ILE A 229 10.34 -19.10 9.90
C ILE A 229 11.52 -19.76 9.18
N ARG A 230 11.26 -20.43 8.07
CA ARG A 230 12.29 -21.04 7.23
C ARG A 230 13.01 -19.98 6.37
N ASP A 231 14.17 -20.34 5.84
CA ASP A 231 14.95 -19.48 4.93
C ASP A 231 14.18 -19.09 3.66
N ASP A 232 13.19 -19.89 3.23
CA ASP A 232 12.31 -19.60 2.11
C ASP A 232 11.11 -18.71 2.49
N GLY A 233 11.02 -18.30 3.75
CA GLY A 233 9.97 -17.43 4.27
C GLY A 233 8.71 -18.15 4.77
N HIS A 234 8.58 -19.46 4.57
CA HIS A 234 7.42 -20.23 5.06
C HIS A 234 7.39 -20.29 6.59
N ILE A 235 6.18 -20.16 7.11
CA ILE A 235 5.89 -20.32 8.54
C ILE A 235 5.59 -21.78 8.81
N VAL A 236 6.26 -22.38 9.79
CA VAL A 236 6.09 -23.78 10.17
C VAL A 236 5.83 -23.85 11.67
N PRO A 237 4.74 -24.51 12.10
CA PRO A 237 4.48 -24.77 13.50
C PRO A 237 5.66 -25.46 14.20
N PHE A 238 5.94 -25.07 15.44
CA PHE A 238 7.09 -25.57 16.19
C PHE A 238 7.16 -27.12 16.22
N PRO A 239 6.06 -27.88 16.51
CA PRO A 239 6.11 -29.33 16.53
C PRO A 239 6.36 -29.99 15.15
N VAL A 240 6.09 -29.26 14.06
CA VAL A 240 6.41 -29.72 12.70
C VAL A 240 7.85 -29.42 12.33
N ALA A 241 8.40 -28.31 12.83
CA ALA A 241 9.80 -27.95 12.62
C ALA A 241 10.75 -28.83 13.44
N TYR A 242 10.33 -29.25 14.64
CA TYR A 242 11.11 -30.05 15.58
C TYR A 242 10.30 -31.25 16.12
N PRO A 243 9.99 -32.24 15.26
CA PRO A 243 9.13 -33.38 15.64
C PRO A 243 9.77 -34.33 16.65
N GLU A 244 11.09 -34.21 16.89
CA GLU A 244 11.86 -35.02 17.86
C GLU A 244 11.83 -34.43 19.26
N LEU A 245 11.35 -33.22 19.45
CA LEU A 245 11.32 -32.56 20.77
C LEU A 245 10.01 -32.84 21.49
N ASP A 246 10.11 -33.26 22.75
CA ASP A 246 8.96 -33.42 23.64
C ASP A 246 8.52 -32.04 24.14
N LEU A 247 7.29 -31.63 23.80
CA LEU A 247 6.76 -30.32 24.16
C LEU A 247 6.54 -30.20 25.68
N ILE A 248 6.94 -29.09 26.24
CA ILE A 248 6.73 -28.71 27.65
C ILE A 248 5.72 -27.55 27.72
N PRO A 249 5.11 -27.24 28.91
CA PRO A 249 4.30 -26.05 29.06
C PRO A 249 5.11 -24.79 28.72
N TYR A 250 4.56 -23.97 27.81
CA TYR A 250 5.10 -22.67 27.41
C TYR A 250 4.06 -21.60 27.70
N ILE A 251 4.35 -20.74 28.64
CA ILE A 251 3.36 -19.87 29.31
C ILE A 251 3.83 -18.43 29.22
N PHE A 252 2.93 -17.55 28.81
CA PHE A 252 3.13 -16.11 28.92
C PHE A 252 2.50 -15.62 30.24
N ILE A 253 3.24 -14.84 31.02
CA ILE A 253 2.78 -14.26 32.28
C ILE A 253 2.92 -12.73 32.28
N THR A 254 2.15 -12.04 33.13
CA THR A 254 2.25 -10.59 33.30
C THR A 254 3.55 -10.19 34.02
N GLN A 255 3.99 -8.94 33.82
CA GLN A 255 5.15 -8.39 34.56
C GLN A 255 4.97 -8.51 36.07
N SER A 256 3.79 -8.15 36.62
CA SER A 256 3.53 -8.25 38.05
C SER A 256 3.61 -9.68 38.58
N THR A 257 3.24 -10.68 37.77
CA THR A 257 3.43 -12.10 38.11
C THR A 257 4.90 -12.49 38.09
N ALA A 258 5.65 -12.03 37.11
CA ALA A 258 7.09 -12.28 37.00
C ALA A 258 7.86 -11.68 38.19
N ASP A 259 7.52 -10.46 38.60
CA ASP A 259 8.15 -9.77 39.75
C ASP A 259 7.98 -10.61 41.04
N ILE A 260 6.80 -11.19 41.27
CA ILE A 260 6.58 -12.07 42.40
C ILE A 260 7.48 -13.31 42.35
N PHE A 261 7.65 -13.91 41.15
CA PHE A 261 8.49 -15.08 41.01
C PHE A 261 9.98 -14.74 41.19
N ILE A 262 10.42 -13.58 40.71
CA ILE A 262 11.79 -13.10 40.88
C ILE A 262 12.06 -12.87 42.37
N ASP A 263 11.13 -12.23 43.10
CA ASP A 263 11.24 -12.04 44.55
C ASP A 263 11.39 -13.38 45.27
N PHE A 264 10.65 -14.41 44.88
CA PHE A 264 10.75 -15.76 45.46
C PHE A 264 12.12 -16.43 45.16
N ILE A 265 12.62 -16.29 43.93
CA ILE A 265 13.93 -16.80 43.55
C ILE A 265 15.03 -16.09 44.36
N GLU A 266 15.00 -14.77 44.45
CA GLU A 266 15.97 -13.98 45.25
C GLU A 266 15.93 -14.33 46.76
N GLU A 267 14.75 -14.55 47.30
CA GLU A 267 14.60 -14.98 48.71
C GLU A 267 15.20 -16.39 48.89
N ALA A 268 14.93 -17.32 47.99
CA ALA A 268 15.51 -18.67 48.02
C ALA A 268 17.03 -18.65 47.91
N ASP A 269 17.58 -17.87 46.96
CA ASP A 269 19.02 -17.74 46.73
C ASP A 269 19.74 -17.14 47.95
N SER A 270 19.06 -16.31 48.75
CA SER A 270 19.62 -15.71 49.96
C SER A 270 19.82 -16.71 51.11
N ASP A 271 19.16 -17.87 51.09
CA ASP A 271 19.17 -18.90 52.11
C ASP A 271 19.18 -20.31 51.47
N SER A 272 20.31 -20.98 51.44
CA SER A 272 20.50 -22.32 50.87
C SER A 272 19.59 -23.42 51.43
N THR A 273 18.75 -23.14 52.39
CA THR A 273 17.74 -24.06 52.93
C THR A 273 16.35 -23.80 52.37
N LYS A 274 16.18 -22.79 51.52
CA LYS A 274 14.93 -22.42 50.85
C LYS A 274 14.97 -22.74 49.36
N TYR A 275 13.83 -23.01 48.81
CA TYR A 275 13.61 -23.25 47.41
C TYR A 275 12.36 -22.51 46.96
N ALA A 276 12.45 -21.81 45.84
CA ALA A 276 11.29 -21.27 45.14
C ALA A 276 10.73 -22.39 44.24
N ILE A 277 9.47 -22.75 44.43
CA ILE A 277 8.85 -23.92 43.81
C ILE A 277 7.60 -23.48 43.06
N LEU A 278 7.39 -24.09 41.87
CA LEU A 278 6.22 -23.95 41.04
C LEU A 278 5.48 -25.26 40.95
N ASP A 279 4.18 -25.24 41.29
CA ASP A 279 3.22 -26.30 41.05
C ASP A 279 2.21 -25.85 40.01
N GLY A 280 1.84 -26.69 39.07
CA GLY A 280 0.83 -26.33 38.10
C GLY A 280 0.21 -27.50 37.34
N ASN A 281 -1.03 -27.29 36.94
CA ASN A 281 -1.75 -28.15 36.03
C ASN A 281 -1.95 -27.48 34.68
N TRP A 282 -1.20 -27.87 33.68
CA TRP A 282 -1.25 -27.38 32.31
C TRP A 282 -1.65 -28.48 31.30
N ALA A 283 -2.20 -29.60 31.80
CA ALA A 283 -2.57 -30.75 30.96
C ALA A 283 -3.66 -30.40 29.91
N ALA A 284 -4.34 -29.27 30.08
CA ALA A 284 -5.35 -28.79 29.13
C ALA A 284 -4.78 -28.35 27.77
N ALA A 285 -3.50 -27.92 27.70
CA ALA A 285 -2.87 -27.57 26.46
C ALA A 285 -2.65 -28.82 25.59
N GLN A 286 -3.17 -28.80 24.38
CA GLN A 286 -3.15 -29.92 23.43
C GLN A 286 -2.62 -29.47 22.08
N THR A 287 -1.92 -30.40 21.40
CA THR A 287 -1.48 -30.22 20.00
C THR A 287 -1.83 -31.45 19.19
N GLY A 288 -2.13 -31.25 17.92
CA GLY A 288 -2.44 -32.38 17.02
C GLY A 288 -3.05 -31.91 15.71
N PRO A 289 -3.42 -32.80 14.80
CA PRO A 289 -4.06 -32.45 13.56
C PRO A 289 -5.46 -31.85 13.79
N ARG A 290 -5.77 -30.82 13.06
CA ARG A 290 -7.09 -30.15 13.01
C ARG A 290 -7.49 -29.94 11.56
N VAL A 291 -8.78 -29.95 11.30
CA VAL A 291 -9.34 -29.61 10.00
C VAL A 291 -9.94 -28.21 10.11
N VAL A 292 -9.48 -27.31 9.27
CA VAL A 292 -9.97 -25.92 9.18
C VAL A 292 -10.63 -25.70 7.83
N SER A 293 -11.55 -24.76 7.78
CA SER A 293 -12.31 -24.44 6.58
C SER A 293 -11.81 -23.15 5.93
N VAL A 294 -11.73 -23.15 4.62
CA VAL A 294 -11.51 -21.94 3.80
C VAL A 294 -12.73 -21.76 2.90
N VAL A 295 -13.38 -20.61 3.01
CA VAL A 295 -14.52 -20.26 2.16
C VAL A 295 -14.04 -19.36 1.04
N THR A 296 -14.27 -19.74 -0.21
CA THR A 296 -13.96 -18.91 -1.38
C THR A 296 -15.20 -18.69 -2.24
N GLY A 297 -15.20 -17.61 -3.01
CA GLY A 297 -16.22 -17.30 -4.02
C GLY A 297 -15.73 -16.16 -4.89
N GLU A 298 -16.28 -15.97 -6.09
CA GLU A 298 -15.75 -14.97 -7.01
C GLU A 298 -16.83 -14.21 -7.76
N ILE A 299 -16.48 -13.01 -8.23
CA ILE A 299 -17.23 -12.25 -9.23
C ILE A 299 -16.39 -12.31 -10.52
N PRO A 300 -16.88 -12.98 -11.57
CA PRO A 300 -16.13 -13.12 -12.82
C PRO A 300 -15.90 -11.77 -13.49
N GLY A 301 -14.66 -11.50 -13.91
CA GLY A 301 -14.29 -10.37 -14.74
C GLY A 301 -14.16 -10.74 -16.21
N LYS A 302 -13.77 -9.77 -17.04
CA LYS A 302 -13.54 -9.97 -18.47
C LYS A 302 -12.20 -10.67 -18.76
N SER A 303 -11.23 -10.53 -17.87
CA SER A 303 -9.92 -11.18 -17.96
C SER A 303 -9.79 -12.34 -16.98
N SER A 304 -8.80 -13.22 -17.23
CA SER A 304 -8.44 -14.32 -16.33
C SER A 304 -7.53 -13.89 -15.17
N SER A 305 -7.10 -12.64 -15.15
CA SER A 305 -6.32 -12.08 -14.05
C SER A 305 -7.21 -11.91 -12.83
N THR A 306 -6.71 -12.26 -11.66
CA THR A 306 -7.51 -12.28 -10.43
C THR A 306 -6.93 -11.29 -9.41
N VAL A 307 -7.82 -10.43 -8.89
CA VAL A 307 -7.62 -9.70 -7.64
C VAL A 307 -8.32 -10.50 -6.54
N MET A 308 -7.61 -10.81 -5.47
CA MET A 308 -8.18 -11.58 -4.37
C MET A 308 -8.27 -10.73 -3.10
N ILE A 309 -9.40 -10.81 -2.40
CA ILE A 309 -9.66 -10.07 -1.17
C ILE A 309 -9.99 -11.08 -0.08
N GLY A 310 -9.30 -11.01 1.07
CA GLY A 310 -9.50 -11.99 2.12
C GLY A 310 -9.50 -11.42 3.52
N SER A 311 -10.06 -12.24 4.45
CA SER A 311 -10.01 -12.02 5.89
C SER A 311 -10.10 -13.37 6.60
N HIS A 312 -9.68 -13.46 7.84
CA HIS A 312 -9.85 -14.68 8.63
C HIS A 312 -11.17 -14.66 9.42
N HIS A 313 -11.69 -15.86 9.72
CA HIS A 313 -12.90 -16.02 10.54
C HIS A 313 -12.65 -16.82 11.83
N ASP A 314 -11.49 -17.45 11.96
CA ASP A 314 -11.10 -18.11 13.18
C ASP A 314 -10.67 -17.10 14.25
N THR A 315 -10.62 -17.56 15.50
CA THR A 315 -10.24 -16.78 16.67
C THR A 315 -9.21 -17.54 17.48
N ALA A 316 -8.40 -16.79 18.23
CA ALA A 316 -7.54 -17.39 19.25
C ALA A 316 -8.37 -18.14 20.29
N TYR A 317 -7.81 -19.20 20.89
CA TYR A 317 -8.56 -20.08 21.79
C TYR A 317 -8.96 -19.50 23.14
N PHE A 318 -8.51 -18.31 23.48
CA PHE A 318 -8.97 -17.55 24.67
C PHE A 318 -9.85 -16.35 24.31
N SER A 319 -10.16 -16.18 23.04
CA SER A 319 -11.10 -15.16 22.58
C SER A 319 -12.54 -15.57 22.82
N GLU A 320 -13.40 -14.59 23.16
CA GLU A 320 -14.85 -14.79 23.23
C GLU A 320 -15.54 -14.81 21.87
N GLY A 321 -14.80 -14.58 20.78
CA GLY A 321 -15.33 -14.49 19.42
C GLY A 321 -16.12 -13.21 19.17
N GLN A 322 -15.58 -12.09 19.64
CA GLN A 322 -16.22 -10.77 19.56
C GLN A 322 -16.53 -10.32 18.11
N PRO A 323 -17.49 -9.40 17.92
CA PRO A 323 -17.81 -8.86 16.59
C PRO A 323 -16.63 -8.19 15.89
N THR A 324 -15.66 -7.66 16.62
CA THR A 324 -14.43 -7.08 16.07
C THR A 324 -13.57 -8.10 15.31
N GLU A 325 -13.54 -9.36 15.79
CA GLU A 325 -12.82 -10.47 15.15
C GLU A 325 -13.56 -11.03 13.92
N SER A 326 -14.82 -10.64 13.74
CA SER A 326 -15.65 -10.99 12.58
C SER A 326 -15.77 -9.83 11.58
N LEU A 327 -15.27 -8.64 11.95
CA LEU A 327 -15.47 -7.41 11.18
C LEU A 327 -14.85 -7.50 9.80
N GLY A 328 -13.64 -8.03 9.69
CA GLY A 328 -12.96 -8.16 8.40
C GLY A 328 -13.75 -9.02 7.41
N VAL A 329 -14.34 -10.13 7.88
CA VAL A 329 -15.20 -10.98 7.04
C VAL A 329 -16.48 -10.24 6.64
N ALA A 330 -17.13 -9.54 7.55
CA ALA A 330 -18.31 -8.74 7.25
C ALA A 330 -17.99 -7.62 6.23
N GLN A 331 -16.81 -7.02 6.33
CA GLN A 331 -16.34 -6.00 5.39
C GLN A 331 -16.10 -6.57 3.99
N ILE A 332 -15.49 -7.77 3.85
CA ILE A 332 -15.29 -8.38 2.52
C ILE A 332 -16.62 -8.81 1.88
N ILE A 333 -17.61 -9.22 2.68
CA ILE A 333 -18.96 -9.52 2.19
C ILE A 333 -19.63 -8.26 1.62
N GLU A 334 -19.50 -7.12 2.30
CA GLU A 334 -20.06 -5.86 1.81
C GLU A 334 -19.33 -5.37 0.54
N ILE A 335 -18.01 -5.52 0.48
CA ILE A 335 -17.24 -5.25 -0.75
C ILE A 335 -17.74 -6.12 -1.90
N ALA A 336 -18.06 -7.40 -1.63
CA ALA A 336 -18.61 -8.29 -2.65
C ALA A 336 -20.00 -7.84 -3.15
N ARG A 337 -20.89 -7.39 -2.24
CA ARG A 337 -22.21 -6.85 -2.60
C ARG A 337 -22.08 -5.62 -3.50
N GLU A 338 -21.19 -4.71 -3.15
CA GLU A 338 -20.97 -3.49 -3.93
C GLU A 338 -20.37 -3.81 -5.30
N LEU A 339 -19.31 -4.62 -5.35
CA LEU A 339 -18.66 -5.01 -6.62
C LEU A 339 -19.57 -5.81 -7.54
N GLY A 340 -20.54 -6.55 -6.99
CA GLY A 340 -21.55 -7.28 -7.78
C GLY A 340 -22.45 -6.38 -8.64
N SER A 341 -22.51 -5.07 -8.36
CA SER A 341 -23.24 -4.09 -9.15
C SER A 341 -22.43 -3.49 -10.31
N HIS A 342 -21.12 -3.77 -10.38
CA HIS A 342 -20.18 -3.19 -11.34
C HIS A 342 -19.72 -4.22 -12.39
N GLU A 343 -19.36 -3.74 -13.58
CA GLU A 343 -18.62 -4.56 -14.55
C GLU A 343 -17.16 -4.64 -14.15
N LEU A 344 -16.62 -5.85 -14.04
CA LEU A 344 -15.23 -6.06 -13.63
C LEU A 344 -14.34 -6.38 -14.84
N GLU A 345 -13.15 -5.79 -14.89
CA GLU A 345 -12.11 -6.13 -15.87
C GLU A 345 -11.32 -7.36 -15.41
N HIS A 346 -10.98 -7.45 -14.12
CA HIS A 346 -10.36 -8.63 -13.51
C HIS A 346 -11.39 -9.43 -12.74
N THR A 347 -11.21 -10.74 -12.66
CA THR A 347 -11.98 -11.55 -11.70
C THR A 347 -11.63 -11.12 -10.28
N VAL A 348 -12.63 -10.89 -9.44
CA VAL A 348 -12.41 -10.60 -8.03
C VAL A 348 -12.84 -11.81 -7.19
N ARG A 349 -11.86 -12.46 -6.56
CA ARG A 349 -12.08 -13.63 -5.70
C ARG A 349 -12.04 -13.21 -4.24
N PHE A 350 -12.95 -13.74 -3.46
CA PHE A 350 -13.04 -13.50 -2.02
C PHE A 350 -12.65 -14.76 -1.27
N ALA A 351 -12.00 -14.59 -0.10
CA ALA A 351 -11.65 -15.70 0.77
C ALA A 351 -11.88 -15.38 2.23
N SER A 352 -12.41 -16.35 2.97
CA SER A 352 -12.45 -16.32 4.43
C SER A 352 -11.63 -17.48 4.97
N TRP A 353 -10.59 -17.18 5.75
CA TRP A 353 -9.57 -18.13 6.21
C TRP A 353 -9.89 -18.66 7.60
N GLY A 354 -9.86 -19.98 7.77
CA GLY A 354 -9.72 -20.63 9.08
C GLY A 354 -8.26 -21.05 9.30
N GLY A 355 -7.79 -21.09 10.55
CA GLY A 355 -6.42 -21.48 10.87
C GLY A 355 -5.36 -20.39 10.64
N GLU A 356 -5.76 -19.14 10.56
CA GLU A 356 -4.87 -17.99 10.48
C GLU A 356 -4.17 -17.77 11.82
N GLU A 357 -4.90 -17.83 12.92
CA GLU A 357 -4.44 -17.66 14.29
C GLU A 357 -3.37 -18.67 14.73
N LEU A 358 -3.23 -19.78 14.03
CA LEU A 358 -2.21 -20.80 14.27
C LEU A 358 -0.94 -20.61 13.42
N GLY A 359 -0.80 -19.51 12.69
CA GLY A 359 0.38 -19.17 11.91
C GLY A 359 0.14 -19.16 10.41
N LEU A 360 -0.97 -18.60 9.93
CA LEU A 360 -1.32 -18.42 8.51
C LEU A 360 -1.41 -19.73 7.72
N LEU A 361 -1.76 -20.85 8.38
CA LEU A 361 -1.56 -22.19 7.83
C LEU A 361 -2.47 -22.50 6.65
N SER A 362 -3.73 -22.04 6.68
CA SER A 362 -4.66 -22.29 5.57
C SER A 362 -4.34 -21.46 4.33
N SER A 363 -3.96 -20.19 4.51
CA SER A 363 -3.57 -19.35 3.37
C SER A 363 -2.28 -19.86 2.70
N GLN A 364 -1.32 -20.37 3.48
CA GLN A 364 -0.14 -21.06 2.94
C GLN A 364 -0.54 -22.34 2.19
N ALA A 365 -1.36 -23.20 2.81
CA ALA A 365 -1.82 -24.44 2.17
C ALA A 365 -2.59 -24.17 0.87
N TYR A 366 -3.40 -23.11 0.84
CA TYR A 366 -4.11 -22.67 -0.36
C TYR A 366 -3.14 -22.23 -1.46
N THR A 367 -2.18 -21.34 -1.15
CA THR A 367 -1.19 -20.85 -2.13
C THR A 367 -0.26 -21.95 -2.63
N ASP A 368 0.03 -22.96 -1.81
CA ASP A 368 0.84 -24.11 -2.21
C ASP A 368 0.11 -25.04 -3.19
N GLN A 369 -1.23 -25.10 -3.14
CA GLN A 369 -2.06 -25.91 -4.03
C GLN A 369 -2.42 -25.22 -5.36
N LEU A 370 -2.15 -23.92 -5.51
CA LEU A 370 -2.40 -23.21 -6.77
C LEU A 370 -1.55 -23.82 -7.91
N GLU A 371 -2.22 -24.23 -8.99
CA GLU A 371 -1.54 -24.75 -10.19
C GLU A 371 -0.77 -23.66 -10.91
N ASP A 372 -1.35 -22.46 -11.02
CA ASP A 372 -0.71 -21.27 -11.58
C ASP A 372 -0.65 -20.16 -10.52
N LYS A 373 0.53 -19.97 -9.95
CA LYS A 373 0.75 -18.95 -8.91
C LYS A 373 0.67 -17.52 -9.45
N SER A 374 0.77 -17.33 -10.77
CA SER A 374 0.65 -16.03 -11.43
C SER A 374 -0.80 -15.60 -11.69
N GLU A 375 -1.78 -16.47 -11.45
CA GLU A 375 -3.21 -16.17 -11.59
C GLU A 375 -3.63 -15.01 -10.67
N ILE A 376 -3.09 -14.97 -9.45
CA ILE A 376 -3.42 -13.93 -8.46
C ILE A 376 -2.40 -12.81 -8.55
N GLU A 377 -2.78 -11.71 -9.18
CA GLU A 377 -1.90 -10.55 -9.36
C GLU A 377 -1.83 -9.67 -8.11
N LEU A 378 -2.96 -9.50 -7.43
CA LEU A 378 -3.07 -8.70 -6.21
C LEU A 378 -3.88 -9.46 -5.17
N TYR A 379 -3.35 -9.51 -3.94
CA TYR A 379 -4.08 -9.96 -2.76
C TYR A 379 -4.24 -8.83 -1.74
N ILE A 380 -5.47 -8.60 -1.27
CA ILE A 380 -5.77 -7.61 -0.22
C ILE A 380 -6.32 -8.35 0.99
N ASN A 381 -5.66 -8.20 2.14
CA ASN A 381 -6.07 -8.80 3.39
C ASN A 381 -6.64 -7.76 4.36
N LEU A 382 -7.78 -8.09 4.95
CA LEU A 382 -8.37 -7.32 6.04
C LEU A 382 -8.23 -8.11 7.33
N ASP A 383 -7.48 -7.56 8.28
CA ASP A 383 -7.19 -8.21 9.54
C ASP A 383 -7.58 -7.27 10.69
N SER A 384 -8.80 -7.47 11.20
CA SER A 384 -9.34 -6.68 12.32
C SER A 384 -9.18 -5.16 12.15
N ALA A 385 -9.37 -4.66 10.92
CA ALA A 385 -9.22 -3.26 10.57
C ALA A 385 -10.40 -2.42 11.13
N VAL A 386 -10.34 -2.11 12.41
CA VAL A 386 -11.38 -1.37 13.15
C VAL A 386 -11.07 0.12 13.15
N LEU A 387 -12.07 0.92 12.76
CA LEU A 387 -12.11 2.36 12.98
C LEU A 387 -13.33 2.68 13.87
N SER A 388 -13.11 3.27 15.05
CA SER A 388 -14.17 3.64 15.97
C SER A 388 -13.71 4.79 16.87
N GLU A 389 -14.24 5.99 16.60
CA GLU A 389 -13.89 7.20 17.35
C GLU A 389 -14.30 7.08 18.83
N SER A 390 -15.46 6.48 19.11
CA SER A 390 -15.99 6.31 20.48
C SER A 390 -15.10 5.42 21.37
N HIS A 391 -14.26 4.58 20.76
CA HIS A 391 -13.40 3.63 21.45
C HIS A 391 -11.89 3.94 21.28
N GLY A 392 -11.56 5.06 20.64
CA GLY A 392 -10.17 5.50 20.47
C GLY A 392 -9.40 4.81 19.34
N PHE A 393 -10.07 4.01 18.48
CA PHE A 393 -9.45 3.39 17.29
C PHE A 393 -9.52 4.36 16.10
N ASN A 394 -8.56 5.26 16.05
CA ASN A 394 -8.57 6.38 15.11
C ASN A 394 -7.62 6.18 13.91
N SER A 395 -6.92 5.05 13.85
CA SER A 395 -5.96 4.80 12.79
C SER A 395 -5.89 3.34 12.40
N ILE A 396 -5.60 3.09 11.12
CA ILE A 396 -5.28 1.77 10.58
C ILE A 396 -3.88 1.77 10.00
N THR A 397 -3.27 0.59 9.91
CA THR A 397 -2.00 0.37 9.22
C THR A 397 -2.26 -0.34 7.90
N ILE A 398 -1.62 0.11 6.84
CA ILE A 398 -1.68 -0.48 5.50
C ILE A 398 -0.25 -0.87 5.12
N GLU A 399 0.00 -2.15 4.93
CA GLU A 399 1.27 -2.71 4.50
C GLU A 399 1.18 -3.10 3.03
N ALA A 400 1.99 -2.51 2.18
CA ALA A 400 2.02 -2.81 0.75
C ALA A 400 3.34 -3.48 0.37
N SER A 401 3.31 -4.48 -0.50
CA SER A 401 4.48 -5.24 -0.94
C SER A 401 5.44 -4.47 -1.84
N SER A 402 5.06 -3.28 -2.31
CA SER A 402 5.91 -2.42 -3.13
C SER A 402 5.61 -0.94 -2.91
N GLY A 403 6.56 -0.05 -3.20
CA GLY A 403 6.37 1.40 -3.09
C GLY A 403 5.29 1.92 -4.04
N GLN A 404 5.19 1.37 -5.25
CA GLN A 404 4.13 1.75 -6.19
C GLN A 404 2.74 1.41 -5.65
N LEU A 405 2.59 0.23 -5.06
CA LEU A 405 1.34 -0.19 -4.45
C LEU A 405 1.02 0.62 -3.19
N ALA A 406 2.06 0.99 -2.41
CA ALA A 406 1.90 1.86 -1.25
C ALA A 406 1.39 3.26 -1.63
N GLU A 407 1.86 3.85 -2.73
CA GLU A 407 1.35 5.16 -3.20
C GLU A 407 -0.11 5.06 -3.68
N LYS A 408 -0.50 3.99 -4.36
CA LYS A 408 -1.91 3.72 -4.69
C LYS A 408 -2.77 3.59 -3.44
N ALA A 409 -2.33 2.81 -2.47
CA ALA A 409 -3.02 2.64 -1.19
C ALA A 409 -3.15 3.95 -0.41
N LYS A 410 -2.11 4.78 -0.41
CA LYS A 410 -2.10 6.10 0.23
C LYS A 410 -3.07 7.09 -0.43
N SER A 411 -3.11 7.12 -1.75
CA SER A 411 -4.08 7.92 -2.50
C SER A 411 -5.51 7.47 -2.22
N SER A 412 -5.75 6.16 -2.23
CA SER A 412 -7.04 5.56 -1.90
C SER A 412 -7.48 5.85 -0.46
N ALA A 413 -6.54 5.75 0.51
CA ALA A 413 -6.80 6.09 1.91
C ALA A 413 -7.15 7.57 2.09
N SER A 414 -6.42 8.46 1.43
CA SER A 414 -6.71 9.90 1.47
C SER A 414 -8.11 10.22 0.95
N ARG A 415 -8.55 9.53 -0.10
CA ARG A 415 -9.91 9.63 -0.66
C ARG A 415 -10.97 9.14 0.31
N SER A 416 -10.80 7.92 0.83
CA SER A 416 -11.79 7.28 1.70
C SER A 416 -11.95 8.00 3.03
N LEU A 417 -10.90 8.65 3.51
CA LEU A 417 -10.90 9.43 4.76
C LEU A 417 -11.25 10.92 4.56
N GLU A 418 -11.53 11.36 3.33
CA GLU A 418 -11.93 12.73 3.06
C GLU A 418 -13.22 13.07 3.81
N GLY A 419 -13.20 14.17 4.57
CA GLY A 419 -14.32 14.55 5.46
C GLY A 419 -14.34 13.88 6.83
N HIS A 420 -13.49 12.90 7.09
CA HIS A 420 -13.38 12.14 8.34
C HIS A 420 -12.08 12.44 9.08
N SER A 421 -11.88 13.69 9.50
CA SER A 421 -10.61 14.18 10.07
C SER A 421 -10.18 13.54 11.40
N SER A 422 -11.06 12.78 12.06
CA SER A 422 -10.74 11.99 13.26
C SER A 422 -10.01 10.69 12.95
N TYR A 423 -10.01 10.24 11.70
CA TYR A 423 -9.38 8.99 11.29
C TYR A 423 -8.13 9.22 10.44
N SER A 424 -7.21 8.27 10.50
CA SER A 424 -5.96 8.30 9.75
C SER A 424 -5.54 6.89 9.29
N ALA A 425 -4.64 6.84 8.30
CA ALA A 425 -4.02 5.60 7.85
C ALA A 425 -2.51 5.79 7.78
N LEU A 426 -1.77 4.85 8.34
CA LEU A 426 -0.32 4.73 8.19
C LEU A 426 -0.02 3.75 7.07
N VAL A 427 0.60 4.20 5.99
CA VAL A 427 0.96 3.35 4.86
C VAL A 427 2.46 3.06 4.88
N ILE A 428 2.81 1.78 4.81
CA ILE A 428 4.17 1.27 4.85
C ILE A 428 4.43 0.51 3.56
N ALA A 429 5.55 0.82 2.90
CA ALA A 429 6.04 0.04 1.77
C ALA A 429 7.09 -0.96 2.26
N ASN A 430 6.86 -2.22 2.03
CA ASN A 430 7.82 -3.29 2.30
C ASN A 430 8.68 -3.51 1.05
N GLU A 431 9.80 -2.79 0.94
CA GLU A 431 10.75 -2.89 -0.17
C GLU A 431 12.06 -3.53 0.26
N GLY A 432 12.59 -4.44 -0.54
CA GLY A 432 13.93 -5.02 -0.35
C GLY A 432 13.95 -6.54 -0.34
N PRO A 433 15.14 -7.16 -0.27
CA PRO A 433 15.31 -8.61 -0.26
C PRO A 433 14.68 -9.28 0.97
N ASP A 434 14.47 -8.52 2.05
CA ASP A 434 13.83 -8.99 3.27
C ASP A 434 12.31 -8.73 3.28
N SER A 435 11.76 -8.11 2.23
CA SER A 435 10.33 -7.79 2.11
C SER A 435 9.42 -9.02 2.18
N ILE A 436 9.92 -10.18 1.77
CA ILE A 436 9.23 -11.47 1.87
C ILE A 436 9.02 -11.90 3.35
N VAL A 437 9.86 -11.39 4.24
CA VAL A 437 9.82 -11.74 5.67
C VAL A 437 8.83 -10.87 6.45
N HIS A 438 8.42 -9.73 5.88
CA HIS A 438 7.50 -8.80 6.51
C HIS A 438 6.06 -9.07 6.07
N GLY A 439 5.20 -9.21 7.01
CA GLY A 439 3.77 -9.44 6.81
C GLY A 439 3.22 -10.27 7.95
N CYS A 440 2.18 -9.74 8.54
CA CYS A 440 1.64 -10.24 9.79
C CYS A 440 0.35 -11.01 9.64
N SER A 441 -0.16 -11.17 8.45
CA SER A 441 -1.40 -11.85 8.17
C SER A 441 -1.35 -12.56 6.82
N SER A 442 -2.43 -13.09 6.37
CA SER A 442 -2.50 -13.97 5.18
C SER A 442 -1.91 -13.36 3.90
N HIS A 443 -1.75 -12.02 3.79
CA HIS A 443 -1.07 -11.37 2.66
C HIS A 443 0.40 -11.81 2.48
N ARG A 444 1.05 -12.28 3.56
CA ARG A 444 2.39 -12.87 3.48
C ARG A 444 2.43 -14.11 2.60
N SER A 445 1.45 -15.01 2.71
CA SER A 445 1.39 -16.24 1.91
C SER A 445 1.36 -15.95 0.41
N PHE A 446 0.69 -14.87 0.01
CA PHE A 446 0.61 -14.42 -1.38
C PHE A 446 1.90 -13.72 -1.84
N ASN A 447 2.58 -12.97 -0.96
CA ASN A 447 3.90 -12.42 -1.26
C ASN A 447 4.92 -13.53 -1.57
N LEU A 448 4.88 -14.64 -0.84
CA LEU A 448 5.79 -15.76 -1.05
C LEU A 448 5.67 -16.40 -2.43
N ILE A 449 4.50 -16.35 -3.05
CA ILE A 449 4.28 -16.85 -4.41
C ILE A 449 4.50 -15.80 -5.51
N GLY A 450 4.84 -14.55 -5.13
CA GLY A 450 5.14 -13.47 -6.06
C GLY A 450 3.98 -12.55 -6.41
N SER A 451 2.80 -12.73 -5.81
CA SER A 451 1.68 -11.80 -5.96
C SER A 451 1.99 -10.46 -5.29
N GLN A 452 1.51 -9.37 -5.86
CA GLN A 452 1.45 -8.12 -5.11
C GLN A 452 0.48 -8.28 -3.95
N SER A 453 0.75 -7.66 -2.80
CA SER A 453 -0.16 -7.79 -1.68
C SER A 453 -0.26 -6.53 -0.81
N ILE A 454 -1.43 -6.37 -0.19
CA ILE A 454 -1.74 -5.34 0.79
C ILE A 454 -2.33 -6.03 2.03
N GLY A 455 -1.78 -5.72 3.22
CA GLY A 455 -2.39 -6.03 4.50
C GLY A 455 -2.97 -4.76 5.13
N ILE A 456 -4.23 -4.81 5.56
CA ILE A 456 -4.91 -3.72 6.26
C ILE A 456 -5.30 -4.22 7.64
N GLY A 457 -4.78 -3.57 8.67
CA GLY A 457 -4.98 -3.98 10.05
C GLY A 457 -5.06 -2.79 11.02
N PRO A 458 -5.12 -3.06 12.35
CA PRO A 458 -5.16 -2.02 13.35
C PRO A 458 -3.88 -1.18 13.35
N GLN A 459 -3.94 0.00 13.97
CA GLN A 459 -2.77 0.84 14.16
C GLN A 459 -1.69 0.07 14.92
N ARG A 460 -0.46 0.15 14.44
CA ARG A 460 0.72 -0.43 15.09
C ARG A 460 1.67 0.67 15.53
N ASP A 461 2.18 0.56 16.74
CA ASP A 461 3.36 1.30 17.15
C ASP A 461 4.59 0.62 16.54
N LEU A 462 5.03 1.15 15.39
CA LEU A 462 6.22 0.64 14.72
C LEU A 462 7.46 0.94 15.57
N PRO A 463 8.31 -0.04 15.84
CA PRO A 463 9.63 0.24 16.40
C PRO A 463 10.42 1.11 15.43
N THR A 464 11.13 2.08 15.97
CA THR A 464 11.94 3.04 15.22
C THR A 464 13.22 2.44 14.61
N SER A 465 13.48 1.14 14.82
CA SER A 465 14.63 0.41 14.25
C SER A 465 14.16 -0.64 13.25
N SER A 466 14.79 -0.65 12.09
CA SER A 466 14.52 -1.51 10.92
C SER A 466 14.88 -2.99 11.11
N GLU A 467 14.99 -3.48 12.32
CA GLU A 467 15.43 -4.84 12.58
C GLU A 467 14.25 -5.77 12.83
N ILE A 468 14.02 -6.62 11.83
CA ILE A 468 13.38 -7.94 11.87
C ILE A 468 12.21 -8.02 12.87
N TRP A 469 11.02 -7.75 12.36
CA TRP A 469 9.78 -8.14 13.00
C TRP A 469 9.46 -9.59 12.63
N PRO A 470 9.74 -10.52 13.49
CA PRO A 470 9.18 -11.84 13.31
C PRO A 470 7.80 -11.83 13.91
N MET A 471 6.79 -11.95 13.08
CA MET A 471 5.43 -12.15 13.53
C MET A 471 4.82 -11.08 14.44
N CYS A 472 4.04 -10.32 13.89
CA CYS A 472 2.80 -9.66 14.28
C CYS A 472 2.66 -9.14 15.72
N ALA A 473 3.13 -7.92 15.94
CA ALA A 473 2.83 -7.18 17.17
C ALA A 473 1.32 -6.96 17.45
N HIS A 474 0.43 -7.24 16.50
CA HIS A 474 -0.98 -7.05 16.73
C HIS A 474 -1.61 -8.07 17.68
N TYR A 475 -1.01 -9.23 17.85
CA TYR A 475 -1.41 -10.12 18.95
C TYR A 475 -1.10 -9.54 20.33
N ARG A 476 -0.17 -8.59 20.43
CA ARG A 476 0.28 -8.01 21.69
C ARG A 476 -0.61 -6.88 22.21
N GLU A 477 -1.15 -6.07 21.34
CA GLU A 477 -1.81 -4.83 21.71
C GLU A 477 -3.34 -4.91 21.57
N TYR A 478 -3.83 -5.90 20.82
CA TYR A 478 -5.22 -5.99 20.47
C TYR A 478 -5.97 -7.00 21.33
N LYS A 479 -6.19 -6.67 22.60
CA LYS A 479 -7.45 -7.02 23.25
C LYS A 479 -8.38 -5.84 23.02
N PRO A 480 -9.31 -5.89 22.07
CA PRO A 480 -10.37 -4.92 22.11
C PRO A 480 -11.06 -5.08 23.47
N PRO A 481 -11.20 -4.02 24.26
CA PRO A 481 -12.08 -4.09 25.43
C PRO A 481 -13.43 -4.56 24.93
N ASP A 482 -14.13 -5.40 25.71
CA ASP A 482 -15.44 -6.01 25.44
C ASP A 482 -16.33 -5.24 24.45
N PHE A 483 -16.04 -5.33 23.18
CA PHE A 483 -16.85 -4.75 22.11
C PHE A 483 -18.02 -5.69 21.82
N GLN A 484 -19.07 -5.56 22.57
CA GLN A 484 -20.36 -6.09 22.14
C GLN A 484 -20.77 -5.44 20.80
N ALA A 485 -21.56 -6.13 19.99
CA ALA A 485 -21.97 -5.67 18.66
C ALA A 485 -22.51 -4.21 18.63
N GLY A 486 -23.03 -3.69 19.75
CA GLY A 486 -23.43 -2.30 19.88
C GLY A 486 -22.30 -1.28 20.06
N GLY A 487 -21.04 -1.71 20.05
CA GLY A 487 -19.87 -0.84 20.18
C GLY A 487 -19.13 -0.56 18.88
N LEU A 488 -19.45 -1.25 17.78
CA LEU A 488 -18.89 -0.95 16.46
C LEU A 488 -19.52 0.32 15.89
N ASP A 489 -18.68 1.22 15.35
CA ASP A 489 -19.14 2.43 14.67
C ASP A 489 -19.54 2.11 13.24
N GLU A 490 -20.80 2.35 12.88
CA GLU A 490 -21.32 2.13 11.51
C GLU A 490 -20.50 2.92 10.46
N ALA A 491 -20.17 4.17 10.77
CA ALA A 491 -19.42 5.02 9.84
C ALA A 491 -17.96 4.54 9.70
N GLY A 492 -17.29 4.25 10.82
CA GLY A 492 -15.93 3.72 10.82
C GLY A 492 -15.83 2.36 10.13
N SER A 493 -16.83 1.48 10.32
CA SER A 493 -16.89 0.16 9.68
C SER A 493 -17.03 0.24 8.16
N ALA A 494 -17.62 1.31 7.60
CA ALA A 494 -17.77 1.52 6.17
C ALA A 494 -16.49 2.09 5.51
N LEU A 495 -15.61 2.76 6.25
CA LEU A 495 -14.44 3.44 5.67
C LEU A 495 -13.39 2.47 5.11
N VAL A 496 -13.20 1.32 5.76
CA VAL A 496 -12.24 0.30 5.30
C VAL A 496 -12.69 -0.34 3.98
N PRO A 497 -13.96 -0.78 3.81
CA PRO A 497 -14.48 -1.19 2.50
C PRO A 497 -14.35 -0.12 1.42
N HIS A 498 -14.66 1.14 1.70
CA HIS A 498 -14.42 2.23 0.75
C HIS A 498 -12.95 2.34 0.33
N LEU A 499 -12.02 2.17 1.28
CA LEU A 499 -10.60 2.15 0.99
C LEU A 499 -10.24 1.00 0.04
N VAL A 500 -10.71 -0.21 0.32
CA VAL A 500 -10.44 -1.39 -0.51
C VAL A 500 -11.03 -1.22 -1.91
N LEU A 501 -12.27 -0.76 -2.02
CA LEU A 501 -12.91 -0.48 -3.31
C LEU A 501 -12.13 0.55 -4.13
N ASN A 502 -11.64 1.63 -3.50
CA ASN A 502 -10.78 2.61 -4.14
C ASN A 502 -9.41 2.03 -4.57
N ILE A 503 -8.86 1.06 -3.82
CA ILE A 503 -7.64 0.35 -4.22
C ILE A 503 -7.92 -0.52 -5.44
N VAL A 504 -9.00 -1.31 -5.43
CA VAL A 504 -9.43 -2.20 -6.51
C VAL A 504 -9.70 -1.40 -7.80
N GLU A 505 -10.36 -0.23 -7.68
CA GLU A 505 -10.55 0.70 -8.79
C GLU A 505 -9.20 1.22 -9.32
N SER A 506 -8.33 1.72 -8.44
CA SER A 506 -7.02 2.27 -8.83
C SER A 506 -6.08 1.21 -9.43
N TYR A 507 -6.33 -0.05 -9.13
CA TYR A 507 -5.62 -1.19 -9.73
C TYR A 507 -6.15 -1.54 -11.13
N GLY A 508 -7.34 -1.02 -11.49
CA GLY A 508 -7.97 -1.26 -12.80
C GLY A 508 -8.85 -2.50 -12.84
N ALA A 509 -9.20 -3.08 -11.71
CA ALA A 509 -10.04 -4.28 -11.68
C ALA A 509 -11.54 -3.99 -11.90
N ILE A 510 -11.99 -2.78 -11.63
CA ILE A 510 -13.36 -2.34 -11.94
C ILE A 510 -13.34 -1.76 -13.35
N GLY A 511 -14.21 -2.24 -14.23
CA GLY A 511 -14.42 -1.65 -15.55
C GLY A 511 -15.05 -0.28 -15.39
N ASN A 512 -14.24 0.75 -15.38
CA ASN A 512 -14.72 2.02 -15.91
C ASN A 512 -15.06 1.79 -17.38
N ASP A 513 -15.98 2.56 -17.95
CA ASP A 513 -16.09 2.68 -19.41
C ASP A 513 -14.70 3.13 -19.89
N GLY A 514 -13.79 2.16 -19.95
CA GLY A 514 -12.36 2.37 -20.09
C GLY A 514 -12.04 3.18 -21.34
N PRO A 515 -10.84 3.66 -21.55
CA PRO A 515 -10.52 4.56 -22.64
C PRO A 515 -11.16 4.05 -23.93
N LEU A 516 -11.89 4.92 -24.61
CA LEU A 516 -12.60 4.59 -25.88
C LEU A 516 -11.65 3.96 -26.92
N ILE A 517 -10.36 4.04 -26.66
CA ILE A 517 -9.29 3.43 -27.45
C ILE A 517 -8.40 2.63 -26.51
N LYS A 518 -8.60 1.30 -26.44
CA LYS A 518 -7.69 0.37 -25.74
C LYS A 518 -6.43 0.16 -26.60
N LEU A 519 -5.27 0.31 -25.96
CA LEU A 519 -3.97 0.06 -26.56
C LEU A 519 -3.38 -1.25 -25.99
N ASP A 520 -4.12 -2.36 -26.17
CA ASP A 520 -3.71 -3.68 -25.69
C ASP A 520 -2.36 -4.09 -26.29
N GLY A 521 -1.46 -4.62 -25.48
CA GLY A 521 -0.16 -5.15 -25.92
C GLY A 521 1.01 -4.17 -25.85
N LEU A 522 0.85 -2.98 -25.24
CA LEU A 522 1.93 -2.06 -24.95
C LEU A 522 2.39 -2.20 -23.47
N GLU A 523 3.02 -3.31 -23.14
CA GLU A 523 3.68 -3.46 -21.85
C GLU A 523 4.96 -2.59 -21.84
N GLY A 524 4.90 -1.46 -21.15
CA GLY A 524 6.03 -0.58 -20.89
C GLY A 524 6.88 -1.11 -19.74
N GLY A 525 7.86 -1.95 -20.03
CA GLY A 525 8.94 -2.24 -19.08
C GLY A 525 10.08 -1.25 -19.28
N SER A 526 10.74 -0.84 -18.19
CA SER A 526 11.91 0.05 -18.20
C SER A 526 13.09 -0.47 -19.04
N GLU A 527 13.07 -1.73 -19.45
CA GLU A 527 14.10 -2.35 -20.29
C GLU A 527 13.94 -2.06 -21.79
N ASN A 528 12.77 -1.60 -22.25
CA ASN A 528 12.50 -1.41 -23.68
C ASN A 528 12.54 0.07 -24.10
N TRP A 529 13.73 0.63 -24.29
CA TRP A 529 13.93 2.01 -24.76
C TRP A 529 13.37 2.28 -26.17
N VAL A 530 13.08 1.24 -26.96
CA VAL A 530 12.61 1.37 -28.35
C VAL A 530 11.23 1.99 -28.42
N PHE A 531 10.33 1.63 -27.51
CA PHE A 531 8.96 2.13 -27.52
C PHE A 531 8.89 3.65 -27.21
N PRO A 532 9.43 4.17 -26.08
CA PRO A 532 9.42 5.62 -25.81
C PRO A 532 10.17 6.43 -26.87
N PHE A 533 11.28 5.91 -27.38
CA PHE A 533 12.00 6.53 -28.49
C PHE A 533 11.14 6.65 -29.74
N THR A 534 10.38 5.60 -30.07
CA THR A 534 9.55 5.57 -31.30
C THR A 534 8.39 6.56 -31.18
N ILE A 535 7.69 6.60 -30.04
CA ILE A 535 6.58 7.54 -29.87
C ILE A 535 7.05 9.00 -29.81
N ALA A 536 8.18 9.28 -29.17
CA ALA A 536 8.78 10.61 -29.19
C ALA A 536 9.28 11.00 -30.59
N LEU A 537 9.80 10.05 -31.35
CA LEU A 537 10.15 10.28 -32.77
C LEU A 537 8.93 10.59 -33.63
N LEU A 538 7.78 9.92 -33.38
CA LEU A 538 6.54 10.21 -34.11
C LEU A 538 6.02 11.62 -33.76
N ALA A 539 6.06 12.01 -32.49
CA ALA A 539 5.71 13.37 -32.05
C ALA A 539 6.60 14.43 -32.73
N GLY A 540 7.92 14.24 -32.70
CA GLY A 540 8.88 15.15 -33.32
C GLY A 540 8.78 15.22 -34.85
N LEU A 541 8.45 14.13 -35.54
CA LEU A 541 8.20 14.15 -36.98
C LEU A 541 7.00 15.02 -37.38
N ALA A 542 6.03 15.23 -36.45
CA ALA A 542 4.90 16.12 -36.70
C ALA A 542 5.34 17.58 -36.90
N THR A 543 6.45 18.02 -36.33
CA THR A 543 7.06 19.34 -36.61
C THR A 543 7.49 19.43 -38.08
N GLY A 544 8.02 18.35 -38.63
CA GLY A 544 8.36 18.24 -40.07
C GLY A 544 7.13 18.31 -40.99
N LEU A 545 5.96 17.78 -40.54
CA LEU A 545 4.69 17.92 -41.28
C LEU A 545 4.28 19.39 -41.38
N GLY A 546 4.50 20.22 -40.33
CA GLY A 546 4.30 21.66 -40.39
C GLY A 546 5.12 22.32 -41.51
N GLY A 547 6.40 21.92 -41.66
CA GLY A 547 7.26 22.35 -42.77
C GLY A 547 6.75 21.91 -44.17
N LEU A 548 6.23 20.69 -44.24
CA LEU A 548 5.63 20.17 -45.47
C LEU A 548 4.36 20.95 -45.87
N ILE A 549 3.48 21.25 -44.91
CA ILE A 549 2.26 22.02 -45.13
C ILE A 549 2.59 23.39 -45.72
N VAL A 550 3.63 24.07 -45.21
CA VAL A 550 4.07 25.39 -45.70
C VAL A 550 4.46 25.35 -47.21
N LEU A 551 4.94 24.23 -47.71
CA LEU A 551 5.27 24.10 -49.14
C LEU A 551 4.04 24.16 -50.06
N PHE A 552 2.92 23.59 -49.63
CA PHE A 552 1.69 23.54 -50.41
C PHE A 552 0.84 24.82 -50.26
N ILE A 553 1.00 25.59 -49.22
CA ILE A 553 0.28 26.83 -49.00
C ILE A 553 1.08 27.97 -49.63
N ARG A 554 0.46 28.68 -50.58
CA ARG A 554 1.13 29.75 -51.36
C ARG A 554 1.47 30.96 -50.51
N GLU A 555 0.53 31.38 -49.62
CA GLU A 555 0.70 32.43 -48.60
C GLU A 555 -0.10 32.03 -47.39
N ILE A 556 0.53 32.00 -46.23
CA ILE A 556 -0.16 31.76 -44.95
C ILE A 556 -0.78 33.09 -44.50
N SER A 557 -2.11 33.15 -44.38
CA SER A 557 -2.77 34.36 -43.89
C SER A 557 -2.41 34.62 -42.45
N ARG A 558 -2.41 35.89 -42.05
CA ARG A 558 -2.14 36.30 -40.66
C ARG A 558 -3.20 35.74 -39.68
N GLU A 559 -4.44 35.56 -40.18
CA GLU A 559 -5.52 34.91 -39.44
C GLU A 559 -5.21 33.46 -39.11
N LEU A 560 -4.81 32.70 -40.13
CA LEU A 560 -4.45 31.27 -39.97
C LEU A 560 -3.21 31.12 -39.07
N MET A 561 -2.18 31.93 -39.25
CA MET A 561 -0.98 31.89 -38.41
C MET A 561 -1.31 32.22 -36.94
N SER A 562 -2.10 33.27 -36.69
CA SER A 562 -2.53 33.62 -35.34
C SER A 562 -3.38 32.55 -34.68
N PHE A 563 -4.26 31.88 -35.44
CA PHE A 563 -5.06 30.74 -34.95
C PHE A 563 -4.17 29.55 -34.60
N MET A 564 -3.22 29.16 -35.47
CA MET A 564 -2.36 28.00 -35.25
C MET A 564 -1.41 28.16 -34.06
N LEU A 565 -0.80 29.37 -33.95
CA LEU A 565 0.03 29.68 -32.76
C LEU A 565 -0.82 29.75 -31.50
N GLY A 566 -2.05 30.25 -31.58
CA GLY A 566 -3.01 30.21 -30.48
C GLY A 566 -3.35 28.77 -30.09
N MET A 567 -3.56 27.89 -31.06
CA MET A 567 -3.87 26.49 -30.83
C MET A 567 -2.71 25.76 -30.11
N ALA A 568 -1.47 25.95 -30.57
CA ALA A 568 -0.29 25.42 -29.91
C ALA A 568 -0.20 25.91 -28.45
N ALA A 569 -0.36 27.23 -28.22
CA ALA A 569 -0.37 27.77 -26.86
C ALA A 569 -1.48 27.18 -25.98
N GLY A 570 -2.67 26.92 -26.55
CA GLY A 570 -3.80 26.35 -25.83
C GLY A 570 -3.55 24.91 -25.38
N VAL A 571 -3.01 24.06 -26.25
CA VAL A 571 -2.61 22.69 -25.92
C VAL A 571 -1.56 22.69 -24.81
N MET A 572 -0.47 23.45 -25.02
CA MET A 572 0.66 23.50 -24.08
C MET A 572 0.26 24.01 -22.69
N LEU A 573 -0.55 25.08 -22.61
CA LEU A 573 -0.97 25.63 -21.33
C LEU A 573 -1.90 24.68 -20.58
N LEU A 574 -2.80 24.00 -21.27
CA LEU A 574 -3.72 23.08 -20.64
C LEU A 574 -2.96 21.88 -20.04
N ILE A 575 -2.11 21.23 -20.80
CA ILE A 575 -1.23 20.15 -20.32
C ILE A 575 -0.39 20.64 -19.12
N SER A 576 0.30 21.77 -19.27
CA SER A 576 1.22 22.26 -18.24
C SER A 576 0.53 22.57 -16.92
N ILE A 577 -0.71 23.05 -16.94
CA ILE A 577 -1.42 23.49 -15.73
C ILE A 577 -2.29 22.38 -15.17
N LEU A 578 -3.10 21.72 -15.99
CA LEU A 578 -4.05 20.72 -15.47
C LEU A 578 -3.35 19.40 -15.14
N ASP A 579 -2.54 18.89 -16.03
CA ASP A 579 -1.92 17.58 -15.91
C ASP A 579 -0.57 17.66 -15.17
N LEU A 580 0.40 18.41 -15.71
CA LEU A 580 1.76 18.42 -15.18
C LEU A 580 1.95 19.28 -13.89
N LEU A 581 1.00 20.16 -13.55
CA LEU A 581 1.03 20.89 -12.28
C LEU A 581 -0.04 20.39 -11.33
N LEU A 582 -1.32 20.47 -11.67
CA LEU A 582 -2.41 20.16 -10.74
C LEU A 582 -2.57 18.65 -10.55
N GLY A 583 -2.47 17.85 -11.61
CA GLY A 583 -2.47 16.39 -11.53
C GLY A 583 -1.36 15.90 -10.61
N GLN A 584 -0.11 16.26 -10.89
CA GLN A 584 1.03 15.87 -10.07
C GLN A 584 0.98 16.45 -8.63
N ALA A 585 0.40 17.65 -8.44
CA ALA A 585 0.26 18.26 -7.12
C ALA A 585 -0.79 17.56 -6.24
N SER A 586 -1.82 16.98 -6.83
CA SER A 586 -2.81 16.18 -6.11
C SER A 586 -2.20 14.86 -5.60
N GLU A 587 -1.24 14.30 -6.31
CA GLU A 587 -0.60 13.04 -6.00
C GLU A 587 0.60 13.20 -5.04
N PHE A 588 1.50 14.15 -5.34
CA PHE A 588 2.77 14.31 -4.62
C PHE A 588 2.84 15.54 -3.71
N GLY A 589 1.75 16.27 -3.56
CA GLY A 589 1.63 17.44 -2.70
C GLY A 589 1.95 18.78 -3.39
N TYR A 590 1.17 19.79 -3.04
CA TYR A 590 1.21 21.10 -3.71
C TYR A 590 2.56 21.83 -3.57
N PHE A 591 3.22 21.75 -2.41
CA PHE A 591 4.44 22.49 -2.18
C PHE A 591 5.64 22.01 -3.01
N PRO A 592 6.02 20.72 -3.01
CA PRO A 592 7.16 20.24 -3.79
C PRO A 592 6.91 20.36 -5.30
N VAL A 593 5.72 20.02 -5.77
CA VAL A 593 5.35 20.06 -7.19
C VAL A 593 5.34 21.50 -7.72
N THR A 594 4.68 22.44 -7.02
CA THR A 594 4.69 23.86 -7.41
C THR A 594 6.10 24.44 -7.41
N THR A 595 6.94 24.03 -6.45
CA THR A 595 8.34 24.46 -6.39
C THR A 595 9.11 23.98 -7.62
N SER A 596 8.96 22.71 -8.00
CA SER A 596 9.59 22.12 -9.18
C SER A 596 9.14 22.83 -10.47
N PHE A 597 7.84 23.08 -10.61
CA PHE A 597 7.24 23.81 -11.74
C PHE A 597 7.83 25.22 -11.86
N VAL A 598 7.93 25.96 -10.76
CA VAL A 598 8.51 27.31 -10.74
C VAL A 598 10.00 27.28 -11.12
N ILE A 599 10.75 26.30 -10.62
CA ILE A 599 12.18 26.15 -10.94
C ILE A 599 12.35 25.90 -12.46
N GLY A 600 11.54 25.02 -13.06
CA GLY A 600 11.55 24.78 -14.51
C GLY A 600 11.29 26.06 -15.32
N GLY A 601 10.25 26.82 -14.93
CA GLY A 601 9.95 28.11 -15.55
C GLY A 601 11.06 29.15 -15.41
N LEU A 602 11.70 29.24 -14.24
CA LEU A 602 12.83 30.15 -14.03
C LEU A 602 14.07 29.75 -14.83
N LEU A 603 14.34 28.46 -14.98
CA LEU A 603 15.46 27.96 -15.77
C LEU A 603 15.36 28.39 -17.22
N ILE A 604 14.19 28.21 -17.85
CA ILE A 604 14.00 28.57 -19.27
C ILE A 604 14.08 30.08 -19.49
N LEU A 605 13.59 30.93 -18.53
CA LEU A 605 13.77 32.37 -18.56
C LEU A 605 15.25 32.78 -18.50
N LEU A 606 16.05 32.06 -17.73
CA LEU A 606 17.49 32.28 -17.63
C LEU A 606 18.21 31.91 -18.94
N ILE A 607 17.88 30.76 -19.53
CA ILE A 607 18.42 30.33 -20.81
C ILE A 607 18.04 31.31 -21.92
N GLY A 608 16.78 31.75 -21.98
CA GLY A 608 16.33 32.75 -22.95
C GLY A 608 17.13 34.06 -22.89
N LYS A 609 17.44 34.57 -21.70
CA LYS A 609 18.27 35.77 -21.53
C LYS A 609 19.72 35.60 -22.04
N ILE A 610 20.26 34.38 -21.97
CA ILE A 610 21.62 34.08 -22.46
C ILE A 610 21.65 34.02 -23.97
N VAL A 611 20.62 33.41 -24.59
CA VAL A 611 20.54 33.20 -26.04
C VAL A 611 20.25 34.52 -26.78
N VAL A 612 19.33 35.33 -26.28
CA VAL A 612 18.89 36.57 -26.92
C VAL A 612 19.99 37.67 -26.96
N LYS A 613 21.00 37.64 -26.07
CA LYS A 613 22.07 38.66 -26.03
C LYS A 613 23.04 38.66 -27.22
N ARG A 614 22.89 37.78 -28.24
CA ARG A 614 23.89 37.60 -29.32
C ARG A 614 23.42 38.03 -30.72
N GLY A 615 22.31 38.71 -30.88
CA GLY A 615 21.80 39.15 -32.21
C GLY A 615 22.06 40.63 -32.50
N GLU A 616 23.11 40.99 -33.22
CA GLU A 616 23.30 42.31 -33.80
C GLU A 616 22.52 42.38 -35.14
N GLU A 617 21.45 43.22 -35.20
CA GLU A 617 20.45 43.23 -36.29
C GLU A 617 20.71 44.28 -37.43
N ASP A 618 21.78 45.06 -37.39
CA ASP A 618 21.77 46.38 -38.10
C ASP A 618 22.25 46.35 -39.56
N LEU A 619 22.55 45.21 -40.23
CA LEU A 619 23.11 45.21 -41.58
C LEU A 619 22.47 44.22 -42.59
N MET A 620 21.27 43.68 -42.34
CA MET A 620 20.68 42.61 -43.19
C MET A 620 19.52 43.12 -44.05
N THR A 621 19.37 42.58 -45.27
CA THR A 621 18.19 42.74 -46.13
C THR A 621 16.94 42.16 -45.46
N GLU A 622 15.73 42.64 -45.81
CA GLU A 622 14.46 42.13 -45.26
C GLU A 622 14.29 40.60 -45.45
N GLU A 623 14.70 40.06 -46.61
CA GLU A 623 14.67 38.61 -46.88
C GLU A 623 15.62 37.85 -45.94
N ASN A 624 16.83 38.38 -45.73
CA ASN A 624 17.79 37.76 -44.82
C ASN A 624 17.29 37.81 -43.37
N LYS A 625 16.66 38.94 -42.95
CA LYS A 625 16.06 39.04 -41.62
C LYS A 625 14.99 37.99 -41.37
N LEU A 626 14.11 37.75 -42.37
CA LEU A 626 13.09 36.70 -42.26
C LEU A 626 13.71 35.29 -42.21
N TYR A 627 14.73 35.01 -43.06
CA TYR A 627 15.43 33.69 -43.04
C TYR A 627 16.10 33.43 -41.68
N PHE A 628 16.84 34.42 -41.18
CA PHE A 628 17.49 34.31 -39.87
C PHE A 628 16.49 34.24 -38.69
N SER A 629 15.37 34.98 -38.78
CA SER A 629 14.28 34.82 -37.81
C SER A 629 13.77 33.41 -37.74
N GLY A 630 13.56 32.74 -38.89
CA GLY A 630 13.20 31.33 -38.95
C GLY A 630 14.26 30.41 -38.34
N ILE A 631 15.54 30.67 -38.51
CA ILE A 631 16.64 29.90 -37.92
C ILE A 631 16.66 30.10 -36.36
N PHE A 632 16.49 31.37 -35.89
CA PHE A 632 16.43 31.60 -34.45
C PHE A 632 15.23 30.91 -33.82
N THR A 633 14.06 30.97 -34.47
CA THR A 633 12.87 30.24 -34.03
C THR A 633 13.13 28.72 -33.99
N ALA A 634 13.84 28.17 -35.01
CA ALA A 634 14.23 26.76 -35.05
C ALA A 634 15.14 26.41 -33.87
N ILE A 635 16.12 27.23 -33.54
CA ILE A 635 17.01 26.96 -32.38
C ILE A 635 16.22 27.01 -31.05
N ALA A 636 15.36 28.01 -30.88
CA ALA A 636 14.52 28.15 -29.70
C ALA A 636 13.59 26.92 -29.53
N LEU A 637 12.92 26.52 -30.59
CA LEU A 637 12.04 25.34 -30.59
C LEU A 637 12.81 24.03 -30.43
N GLY A 638 14.02 23.89 -30.99
CA GLY A 638 14.85 22.72 -30.73
C GLY A 638 15.27 22.57 -29.26
N ILE A 639 15.50 23.67 -28.56
CA ILE A 639 15.76 23.67 -27.11
C ILE A 639 14.47 23.32 -26.35
N HIS A 640 13.33 23.74 -26.85
CA HIS A 640 12.02 23.52 -26.29
C HIS A 640 11.54 22.07 -26.43
N ASN A 641 11.69 21.46 -27.60
CA ASN A 641 11.23 20.09 -27.89
C ASN A 641 12.02 19.02 -27.11
N PHE A 642 13.22 19.31 -26.60
CA PHE A 642 13.95 18.38 -25.74
C PHE A 642 13.24 18.10 -24.42
N PRO A 643 12.76 19.10 -23.62
CA PRO A 643 11.89 18.89 -22.47
C PRO A 643 10.59 18.14 -22.77
N GLU A 644 10.00 18.34 -23.96
CA GLU A 644 8.79 17.61 -24.37
C GLU A 644 9.06 16.13 -24.58
N GLY A 645 10.16 15.82 -25.24
CA GLY A 645 10.61 14.43 -25.35
C GLY A 645 10.95 13.81 -24.00
N LEU A 646 11.54 14.59 -23.09
CA LEU A 646 11.78 14.15 -21.71
C LEU A 646 10.46 13.85 -21.00
N ALA A 647 9.41 14.68 -21.18
CA ALA A 647 8.07 14.44 -20.64
C ALA A 647 7.48 13.12 -21.16
N ILE A 648 7.56 12.86 -22.48
CA ILE A 648 7.11 11.58 -23.08
C ILE A 648 7.88 10.41 -22.45
N GLY A 649 9.20 10.50 -22.31
CA GLY A 649 10.03 9.47 -21.73
C GLY A 649 9.68 9.17 -20.28
N VAL A 650 9.46 10.20 -19.47
CA VAL A 650 9.04 10.08 -18.06
C VAL A 650 7.62 9.54 -17.97
N ALA A 651 6.69 10.01 -18.80
CA ALA A 651 5.31 9.53 -18.84
C ALA A 651 5.21 8.04 -19.17
N VAL A 652 6.08 7.52 -20.07
CA VAL A 652 6.14 6.08 -20.36
C VAL A 652 6.64 5.28 -19.16
N LEU A 653 7.49 5.85 -18.32
CA LEU A 653 7.92 5.20 -17.06
C LEU A 653 6.75 5.07 -16.07
N GLU A 654 5.80 6.00 -16.11
CA GLU A 654 4.57 5.95 -15.32
C GLU A 654 3.59 4.93 -15.93
N SER A 655 3.21 5.11 -17.19
CA SER A 655 2.47 4.12 -17.98
C SER A 655 2.68 4.30 -19.48
N ALA A 656 2.65 3.20 -20.24
CA ALA A 656 2.75 3.24 -21.71
C ALA A 656 1.58 4.03 -22.32
N GLN A 657 0.39 3.91 -21.75
CA GLN A 657 -0.82 4.62 -22.18
C GLN A 657 -0.66 6.13 -22.01
N TYR A 658 -0.21 6.59 -20.83
CA TYR A 658 0.04 8.00 -20.57
C TYR A 658 1.10 8.59 -21.52
N GLY A 659 2.16 7.83 -21.81
CA GLY A 659 3.15 8.21 -22.81
C GLY A 659 2.55 8.39 -24.21
N VAL A 660 1.61 7.53 -24.64
CA VAL A 660 0.91 7.66 -25.95
C VAL A 660 -0.03 8.87 -25.97
N VAL A 661 -0.77 9.11 -24.89
CA VAL A 661 -1.63 10.32 -24.75
C VAL A 661 -0.79 11.57 -24.94
N LEU A 662 0.31 11.64 -24.21
CA LEU A 662 1.20 12.79 -24.24
C LEU A 662 1.85 12.94 -25.64
N MET A 663 2.24 11.83 -26.29
CA MET A 663 2.75 11.83 -27.67
C MET A 663 1.75 12.39 -28.68
N ILE A 664 0.46 12.00 -28.58
CA ILE A 664 -0.59 12.51 -29.49
C ILE A 664 -0.76 14.03 -29.29
N ALA A 665 -0.84 14.46 -28.04
CA ALA A 665 -0.99 15.85 -27.68
C ALA A 665 0.20 16.71 -28.18
N ILE A 666 1.41 16.26 -27.90
CA ILE A 666 2.66 16.90 -28.34
C ILE A 666 2.75 16.90 -29.87
N GLY A 667 2.44 15.78 -30.51
CA GLY A 667 2.43 15.70 -31.98
C GLY A 667 1.45 16.67 -32.64
N LEU A 668 0.27 16.90 -32.05
CA LEU A 668 -0.72 17.83 -32.60
C LEU A 668 -0.27 19.29 -32.53
N HIS A 669 0.40 19.73 -31.46
CA HIS A 669 0.87 21.12 -31.38
C HIS A 669 2.20 21.33 -32.11
N ASN A 670 2.99 20.31 -32.37
CA ASN A 670 4.21 20.37 -33.14
C ASN A 670 3.99 20.77 -34.61
N ILE A 671 2.84 20.44 -35.18
CA ILE A 671 2.50 20.87 -36.57
C ILE A 671 2.47 22.40 -36.68
N PRO A 672 1.72 23.17 -35.84
CA PRO A 672 1.81 24.63 -35.78
C PRO A 672 3.22 25.20 -35.56
N GLU A 673 3.99 24.57 -34.70
CA GLU A 673 5.37 24.97 -34.42
C GLU A 673 6.27 24.81 -35.66
N GLY A 674 6.13 23.68 -36.35
CA GLY A 674 6.81 23.45 -37.61
C GLY A 674 6.46 24.50 -38.68
N ILE A 675 5.20 24.98 -38.71
CA ILE A 675 4.77 26.08 -39.57
C ILE A 675 5.42 27.39 -39.16
N ALA A 676 5.50 27.67 -37.82
CA ALA A 676 6.13 28.88 -37.30
C ALA A 676 7.63 29.00 -37.68
N VAL A 677 8.33 27.88 -37.76
CA VAL A 677 9.73 27.82 -38.30
C VAL A 677 9.79 27.90 -39.80
N ALA A 678 8.98 27.12 -40.50
CA ALA A 678 9.06 26.97 -41.96
C ALA A 678 8.61 28.22 -42.72
N ALA A 679 7.60 28.97 -42.23
CA ALA A 679 7.04 30.10 -42.91
C ALA A 679 8.04 31.25 -43.10
N PRO A 680 8.76 31.72 -42.06
CA PRO A 680 9.78 32.78 -42.27
C PRO A 680 10.98 32.26 -43.09
N ILE A 681 11.38 30.99 -42.95
CA ILE A 681 12.45 30.40 -43.80
C ILE A 681 12.06 30.45 -45.27
N LYS A 682 10.84 30.06 -45.62
CA LYS A 682 10.35 30.10 -47.01
C LYS A 682 10.22 31.55 -47.50
N ALA A 683 9.67 32.45 -46.71
CA ALA A 683 9.53 33.88 -47.05
C ALA A 683 10.89 34.57 -47.23
N GLY A 684 11.90 34.15 -46.48
CA GLY A 684 13.29 34.63 -46.61
C GLY A 684 14.09 33.93 -47.71
N GLY A 685 13.43 33.28 -48.70
CA GLY A 685 14.08 32.66 -49.86
C GLY A 685 14.70 31.30 -49.61
N GLY A 686 14.38 30.65 -48.49
CA GLY A 686 14.80 29.29 -48.20
C GLY A 686 14.25 28.29 -49.22
N GLY A 687 15.14 27.43 -49.77
CA GLY A 687 14.72 26.42 -50.73
C GLY A 687 13.83 25.34 -50.06
N LYS A 688 13.06 24.60 -50.88
CA LYS A 688 12.09 23.59 -50.46
C LYS A 688 12.63 22.58 -49.39
N ILE A 689 13.87 22.15 -49.60
CA ILE A 689 14.52 21.20 -48.69
C ILE A 689 14.74 21.81 -47.30
N LYS A 690 15.23 23.05 -47.25
CA LYS A 690 15.47 23.74 -45.96
C LYS A 690 14.16 24.02 -45.20
N THR A 691 13.09 24.34 -45.94
CA THR A 691 11.75 24.60 -45.38
C THR A 691 11.17 23.36 -44.65
N ILE A 692 11.57 22.13 -45.07
CA ILE A 692 11.14 20.88 -44.40
C ILE A 692 12.18 20.43 -43.37
N LEU A 693 13.46 20.39 -43.74
CA LEU A 693 14.49 19.75 -42.90
C LEU A 693 14.82 20.54 -41.63
N ILE A 694 14.70 21.87 -41.66
CA ILE A 694 14.99 22.68 -40.46
C ILE A 694 13.92 22.47 -39.38
N PRO A 695 12.61 22.58 -39.67
CA PRO A 695 11.59 22.20 -38.66
C PRO A 695 11.68 20.74 -38.21
N MET A 696 11.94 19.82 -39.13
CA MET A 696 12.10 18.41 -38.78
C MET A 696 13.29 18.18 -37.84
N ALA A 697 14.39 18.91 -38.02
CA ALA A 697 15.56 18.84 -37.16
C ALA A 697 15.27 19.36 -35.73
N THR A 698 14.35 20.34 -35.56
CA THR A 698 13.92 20.76 -34.25
C THR A 698 13.14 19.68 -33.53
N GLY A 699 12.24 18.98 -34.23
CA GLY A 699 11.48 17.85 -33.66
C GLY A 699 12.34 16.65 -33.29
N LEU A 700 13.50 16.43 -33.97
CA LEU A 700 14.40 15.33 -33.62
C LEU A 700 15.07 15.48 -32.22
N THR A 701 14.91 16.61 -31.56
CA THR A 701 15.37 16.76 -30.16
C THR A 701 14.47 16.05 -29.16
N GLU A 702 13.20 15.77 -29.50
CA GLU A 702 12.27 15.02 -28.63
C GLU A 702 12.72 13.57 -28.36
N PRO A 703 13.02 12.72 -29.37
CA PRO A 703 13.54 11.38 -29.11
C PRO A 703 14.86 11.39 -28.32
N LEU A 704 15.67 12.46 -28.43
CA LEU A 704 16.84 12.63 -27.58
C LEU A 704 16.47 12.91 -26.14
N GLY A 705 15.43 13.72 -25.88
CA GLY A 705 14.88 13.96 -24.56
C GLY A 705 14.31 12.69 -23.93
N ALA A 706 13.55 11.89 -24.70
CA ALA A 706 13.01 10.61 -24.23
C ALA A 706 14.12 9.60 -23.87
N LEU A 707 15.16 9.50 -24.70
CA LEU A 707 16.33 8.66 -24.39
C LEU A 707 17.07 9.14 -23.13
N PHE A 708 17.19 10.44 -22.96
CA PHE A 708 17.80 11.00 -21.75
C PHE A 708 16.99 10.63 -20.48
N ALA A 709 15.66 10.73 -20.54
CA ALA A 709 14.78 10.32 -19.45
C ALA A 709 15.02 8.85 -19.07
N LEU A 710 15.02 7.97 -20.05
CA LEU A 710 15.12 6.52 -19.82
C LEU A 710 16.52 6.07 -19.40
N LEU A 711 17.57 6.53 -20.09
CA LEU A 711 18.91 6.00 -19.91
C LEU A 711 19.65 6.65 -18.72
N ILE A 712 19.29 7.89 -18.37
CA ILE A 712 19.98 8.65 -17.34
C ILE A 712 19.11 8.78 -16.10
N LEU A 713 17.82 9.06 -16.25
CA LEU A 713 16.93 9.24 -15.11
C LEU A 713 16.27 7.93 -14.66
N GLY A 714 15.92 7.02 -15.56
CA GLY A 714 15.12 5.81 -15.28
C GLY A 714 15.65 4.93 -14.16
N SER A 715 16.98 4.86 -13.98
CA SER A 715 17.63 4.07 -12.91
C SER A 715 17.58 4.72 -11.53
N PHE A 716 17.19 5.99 -11.45
CA PHE A 716 17.23 6.79 -10.22
C PHE A 716 15.86 7.39 -9.85
N LEU A 717 14.85 7.25 -10.72
CA LEU A 717 13.55 7.89 -10.55
C LEU A 717 12.67 7.08 -9.58
N THR A 718 12.38 7.68 -8.45
CA THR A 718 11.22 7.28 -7.61
C THR A 718 9.94 7.90 -8.21
N PRO A 719 8.73 7.39 -7.89
CA PRO A 719 7.46 8.00 -8.34
C PRO A 719 7.40 9.51 -8.07
N LEU A 720 7.81 9.95 -6.89
CA LEU A 720 7.93 11.37 -6.56
C LEU A 720 8.86 12.14 -7.53
N MET A 721 10.02 11.56 -7.89
CA MET A 721 10.95 12.20 -8.83
C MET A 721 10.37 12.26 -10.24
N VAL A 722 9.58 11.27 -10.65
CA VAL A 722 8.82 11.29 -11.91
C VAL A 722 7.86 12.47 -11.90
N GLY A 723 6.98 12.58 -10.91
CA GLY A 723 6.02 13.68 -10.78
C GLY A 723 6.69 15.07 -10.71
N LEU A 724 7.79 15.19 -9.95
CA LEU A 724 8.56 16.44 -9.89
C LEU A 724 9.22 16.79 -11.25
N SER A 725 9.69 15.80 -12.00
CA SER A 725 10.26 16.00 -13.35
C SER A 725 9.19 16.45 -14.35
N LEU A 726 8.01 15.84 -14.31
CA LEU A 726 6.85 16.25 -15.12
C LEU A 726 6.43 17.68 -14.81
N ALA A 727 6.31 18.03 -13.53
CA ALA A 727 6.01 19.39 -13.10
C ALA A 727 7.08 20.40 -13.54
N PHE A 728 8.35 20.04 -13.47
CA PHE A 728 9.46 20.87 -13.94
C PHE A 728 9.34 21.17 -15.43
N VAL A 729 9.04 20.17 -16.26
CA VAL A 729 8.81 20.31 -17.70
C VAL A 729 7.56 21.16 -17.95
N GLY A 730 6.47 20.93 -17.21
CA GLY A 730 5.26 21.74 -17.25
C GLY A 730 5.56 23.24 -17.02
N GLY A 731 6.43 23.55 -16.07
CA GLY A 731 6.90 24.94 -15.82
C GLY A 731 7.65 25.54 -17.00
N ILE A 732 8.51 24.77 -17.67
CA ILE A 732 9.20 25.19 -18.88
C ILE A 732 8.18 25.52 -19.99
N MET A 733 7.26 24.58 -20.28
CA MET A 733 6.26 24.69 -21.34
C MET A 733 5.32 25.90 -21.10
N ALA A 734 4.84 26.10 -19.88
CA ALA A 734 3.99 27.23 -19.54
C ALA A 734 4.69 28.56 -19.80
N VAL A 735 5.93 28.71 -19.35
CA VAL A 735 6.70 29.95 -19.54
C VAL A 735 6.96 30.22 -21.03
N ILE A 736 7.34 29.23 -21.82
CA ILE A 736 7.55 29.38 -23.26
C ILE A 736 6.25 29.81 -23.96
N SER A 737 5.12 29.19 -23.61
CA SER A 737 3.82 29.62 -24.15
C SER A 737 3.56 31.12 -23.96
N PHE A 738 3.86 31.64 -22.76
CA PHE A 738 3.67 33.09 -22.47
C PHE A 738 4.75 33.99 -23.03
N THR A 739 5.99 33.55 -23.14
CA THR A 739 7.11 34.41 -23.53
C THR A 739 7.38 34.39 -25.02
N GLU A 740 7.01 33.32 -25.72
CA GLU A 740 7.34 33.13 -27.14
C GLU A 740 6.11 32.93 -28.04
N ILE A 741 5.26 31.93 -27.78
CA ILE A 741 4.18 31.56 -28.70
C ILE A 741 3.05 32.56 -28.71
N ILE A 742 2.54 32.97 -27.56
CA ILE A 742 1.48 33.97 -27.47
C ILE A 742 1.94 35.34 -28.03
N PRO A 743 3.12 35.88 -27.71
CA PRO A 743 3.62 37.08 -28.33
C PRO A 743 3.74 37.03 -29.86
N GLN A 744 4.20 35.89 -30.41
CA GLN A 744 4.25 35.68 -31.86
C GLN A 744 2.85 35.67 -32.47
N ALA A 745 1.85 35.06 -31.82
CA ALA A 745 0.46 35.09 -32.25
C ALA A 745 -0.14 36.51 -32.21
N ILE A 746 0.17 37.29 -31.16
CA ILE A 746 -0.25 38.72 -31.02
C ILE A 746 0.36 39.58 -32.14
N ASN A 747 1.61 39.35 -32.51
CA ASN A 747 2.31 40.08 -33.54
C ASN A 747 1.69 39.92 -34.96
N GLN A 748 0.78 38.93 -35.14
CA GLN A 748 -0.01 38.80 -36.36
C GLN A 748 -1.13 39.82 -36.47
N ASP A 749 -1.38 40.66 -35.43
CA ASP A 749 -2.46 41.66 -35.36
C ASP A 749 -3.88 41.06 -35.56
N ARG A 750 -4.09 39.83 -35.14
CA ARG A 750 -5.36 39.07 -35.25
C ARG A 750 -5.78 38.42 -33.93
N PRO A 751 -5.95 39.19 -32.82
CA PRO A 751 -6.13 38.63 -31.47
C PRO A 751 -7.39 37.74 -31.34
N ARG A 752 -8.43 37.95 -32.14
CA ARG A 752 -9.63 37.12 -32.12
C ARG A 752 -9.33 35.68 -32.60
N TYR A 753 -8.53 35.53 -33.65
CA TYR A 753 -8.14 34.22 -34.17
C TYR A 753 -7.17 33.51 -33.23
N MET A 754 -6.28 34.26 -32.57
CA MET A 754 -5.45 33.71 -31.50
C MET A 754 -6.31 33.13 -30.36
N LEU A 755 -7.29 33.90 -29.86
CA LEU A 755 -8.15 33.45 -28.76
C LEU A 755 -8.97 32.19 -29.15
N VAL A 756 -9.55 32.21 -30.37
CA VAL A 756 -10.25 31.03 -30.90
C VAL A 756 -9.31 29.85 -31.01
N GLY A 757 -8.06 30.06 -31.45
CA GLY A 757 -7.03 29.02 -31.48
C GLY A 757 -6.71 28.45 -30.10
N ILE A 758 -6.51 29.31 -29.08
CA ILE A 758 -6.24 28.87 -27.70
C ILE A 758 -7.38 28.00 -27.19
N LEU A 759 -8.63 28.42 -27.34
CA LEU A 759 -9.80 27.67 -26.90
C LEU A 759 -9.94 26.33 -27.64
N PHE A 760 -9.68 26.37 -28.96
CA PHE A 760 -9.73 25.15 -29.78
C PHE A 760 -8.61 24.15 -29.39
N GLY A 761 -7.39 24.63 -29.19
CA GLY A 761 -6.27 23.79 -28.75
C GLY A 761 -6.51 23.18 -27.38
N ALA A 762 -7.02 23.99 -26.44
CA ALA A 762 -7.40 23.51 -25.13
C ALA A 762 -8.51 22.42 -25.20
N ALA A 763 -9.53 22.64 -26.05
CA ALA A 763 -10.61 21.67 -26.24
C ALA A 763 -10.12 20.36 -26.88
N VAL A 764 -9.24 20.45 -27.87
CA VAL A 764 -8.64 19.25 -28.51
C VAL A 764 -7.82 18.47 -27.49
N MET A 765 -7.04 19.15 -26.67
CA MET A 765 -6.25 18.51 -25.63
C MET A 765 -7.12 17.83 -24.59
N GLN A 766 -8.13 18.52 -24.09
CA GLN A 766 -9.07 17.96 -23.13
C GLN A 766 -9.81 16.75 -23.67
N LEU A 767 -10.22 16.81 -24.94
CA LEU A 767 -10.85 15.67 -25.60
C LEU A 767 -9.88 14.48 -25.72
N SER A 768 -8.59 14.75 -26.01
CA SER A 768 -7.57 13.69 -26.07
C SER A 768 -7.36 13.02 -24.71
N LEU A 769 -7.35 13.77 -23.63
CA LEU A 769 -7.28 13.22 -22.26
C LEU A 769 -8.50 12.35 -21.97
N ILE A 770 -9.71 12.86 -22.15
CA ILE A 770 -10.97 12.13 -21.91
C ILE A 770 -11.09 10.84 -22.74
N LEU A 771 -10.57 10.82 -23.99
CA LEU A 771 -10.67 9.66 -24.86
C LEU A 771 -9.67 8.56 -24.53
N LEU A 772 -8.64 8.88 -23.75
CA LEU A 772 -7.49 8.01 -23.48
C LEU A 772 -7.30 7.72 -21.96
N GLU A 773 -7.96 8.48 -21.08
CA GLU A 773 -8.24 8.13 -19.69
C GLU A 773 -9.48 7.21 -19.63
#